data_9fd1e5a60177d3c81cc4c5ab04b58cd5
#
_entry.id   9fd1e5a60177d3c81cc4c5ab04b58cd5
#
_cell.length_a   1.000
_cell.length_b   1.000
_cell.length_c   1.000
_cell.angle_alpha   90.00
_cell.angle_beta   90.00
_cell.angle_gamma   90.00
#
_symmetry.space_group_name_H-M   'P 1'
#
loop_
_entity.id
_entity.type
_entity.pdbx_description
1 polymer ?
#
loop_
_entity_poly.entity_id
_entity_poly.type
_entity_poly.pdbx_seq_one_letter_code
_entity_poly.pdbx_strand_id
1 'polypeptide(L)'
;MRLGINATGLYPGKIGGAEQYLRNIIHKLEEHRDIETYLFLNDTALNTFEEDRRTRKIRIDLTMNVDSQLKCYIELYNIDVWFCPSFHLIPLDCGIPNATAIFDIQQDYYPENFDKRVLHDRVTMTRKTIETTDMVLTISEYSKKTLMDKYSYPADKIKVTYLDADSSFDKQLDPKKLEETRKTLPAEFILFPANMWPHKNHINLIKGFALAKKKWKLPLKLVFTGARERETPQIEKVIEESGLRSDIVYLGYLPQDMMKYIFACANMLAFPSLFEGFGIPLVEAMATDLPIICADATCLPEIAQGAAVLFDPLKPEAIANAIKQVYSDKALRRKLIEKGRARRKAFSWEECASQTVAHLKSIYVPRPVIPSRLSAHPKVTIVTPSYNQGEFIRETIESVLNQTYDNIEYIVMDGGSTDNTVEILRSYGDRIIWRSEKDGGQADAVNKGIRIAKGEIIGWLNSDDTYYPDAVEKAVQTLLDHPDVDMVYGEGFYIDKDSRETQRYATKLFDHKSLASECMICQPTAFFTKEIVEKVGLLRADLQLCMDYELWMRISKEGKVLYVPYLMATSRMYEDNKTMSRRSEVYREVCREVKHHYGYVPHTWLLGYAMYLKEMKPRRRVKLCYGALFLKYNYNRPDYFISCVKKFLRMRADAKNAPAIMPPEFSRYPDGWIGRKYRAELPTNLGSKLVLKGVHNWNFPKPLQLKVRVNGKDISTILLTQTGKFEQTFDLPDNGQMSCTVEIEANQTFVPSEHVKSADHRELSVVIESLTIQ
;
A
#
# COMPACT_ATOMS: atom_id res chain seq x y z
N MET A 1 -24.28 4.73 3.42
CA MET A 1 -23.00 4.63 4.15
C MET A 1 -21.89 4.30 3.15
N ARG A 2 -20.81 5.05 3.15
CA ARG A 2 -19.60 4.79 2.36
C ARG A 2 -18.59 4.05 3.23
N LEU A 3 -18.37 2.79 2.91
CA LEU A 3 -17.49 1.90 3.68
C LEU A 3 -16.14 1.77 2.96
N GLY A 4 -15.07 2.21 3.61
CA GLY A 4 -13.70 1.98 3.15
C GLY A 4 -13.13 0.70 3.76
N ILE A 5 -12.58 -0.18 2.93
CA ILE A 5 -11.94 -1.43 3.35
C ILE A 5 -10.48 -1.41 2.95
N ASN A 6 -9.59 -1.45 3.95
CA ASN A 6 -8.16 -1.54 3.71
C ASN A 6 -7.74 -2.98 3.41
N ALA A 7 -7.59 -3.30 2.15
CA ALA A 7 -7.08 -4.58 1.66
C ALA A 7 -5.66 -4.48 1.06
N THR A 8 -4.88 -3.46 1.43
CA THR A 8 -3.51 -3.25 0.93
C THR A 8 -2.55 -4.38 1.33
N GLY A 9 -2.84 -5.10 2.41
CA GLY A 9 -2.11 -6.28 2.85
C GLY A 9 -2.55 -7.59 2.20
N LEU A 10 -3.50 -7.56 1.26
CA LEU A 10 -3.98 -8.77 0.58
C LEU A 10 -3.00 -9.18 -0.52
N TYR A 11 -2.50 -10.42 -0.40
CA TYR A 11 -1.72 -11.11 -1.42
C TYR A 11 -2.43 -12.40 -1.79
N PRO A 12 -3.11 -12.46 -2.94
CA PRO A 12 -3.95 -13.60 -3.32
C PRO A 12 -3.21 -14.93 -3.25
N GLY A 13 -3.84 -15.92 -2.61
CA GLY A 13 -3.29 -17.26 -2.41
C GLY A 13 -2.19 -17.39 -1.35
N LYS A 14 -1.84 -16.30 -0.63
CA LYS A 14 -0.78 -16.32 0.40
C LYS A 14 -1.27 -16.13 1.85
N ILE A 15 -2.51 -15.66 2.06
CA ILE A 15 -3.00 -15.21 3.37
C ILE A 15 -4.05 -16.16 3.98
N GLY A 16 -4.43 -17.23 3.27
CA GLY A 16 -5.32 -18.28 3.79
C GLY A 16 -6.66 -17.76 4.34
N GLY A 17 -6.96 -18.03 5.62
CA GLY A 17 -8.25 -17.70 6.23
C GLY A 17 -8.60 -16.20 6.23
N ALA A 18 -7.63 -15.30 6.28
CA ALA A 18 -7.87 -13.86 6.21
C ALA A 18 -8.38 -13.43 4.82
N GLU A 19 -7.91 -14.06 3.76
CA GLU A 19 -8.40 -13.84 2.41
C GLU A 19 -9.85 -14.32 2.27
N GLN A 20 -10.16 -15.52 2.76
CA GLN A 20 -11.51 -16.06 2.75
C GLN A 20 -12.47 -15.16 3.54
N TYR A 21 -12.07 -14.71 4.72
CA TYR A 21 -12.83 -13.75 5.53
C TYR A 21 -13.20 -12.50 4.73
N LEU A 22 -12.21 -11.86 4.12
CA LEU A 22 -12.43 -10.65 3.34
C LEU A 22 -13.33 -10.88 2.12
N ARG A 23 -13.12 -11.96 1.36
CA ARG A 23 -13.94 -12.30 0.19
C ARG A 23 -15.41 -12.51 0.54
N ASN A 24 -15.69 -13.22 1.62
CA ASN A 24 -17.06 -13.47 2.05
C ASN A 24 -17.75 -12.18 2.54
N ILE A 25 -17.02 -11.29 3.24
CA ILE A 25 -17.57 -9.98 3.63
C ILE A 25 -17.91 -9.13 2.40
N ILE A 26 -17.00 -9.04 1.43
CA ILE A 26 -17.24 -8.25 0.20
C ILE A 26 -18.45 -8.79 -0.56
N HIS A 27 -18.53 -10.12 -0.74
CA HIS A 27 -19.68 -10.73 -1.38
C HIS A 27 -21.00 -10.40 -0.68
N LYS A 28 -21.00 -10.43 0.68
CA LYS A 28 -22.19 -10.05 1.45
C LYS A 28 -22.56 -8.58 1.33
N LEU A 29 -21.56 -7.70 1.22
CA LEU A 29 -21.78 -6.27 1.03
C LEU A 29 -22.53 -5.96 -0.28
N GLU A 30 -22.40 -6.79 -1.32
CA GLU A 30 -23.12 -6.66 -2.59
C GLU A 30 -24.65 -6.71 -2.41
N GLU A 31 -25.15 -7.37 -1.38
CA GLU A 31 -26.58 -7.45 -1.05
C GLU A 31 -27.13 -6.16 -0.40
N HIS A 32 -26.26 -5.35 0.21
CA HIS A 32 -26.63 -4.15 0.94
C HIS A 32 -26.68 -2.91 0.04
N ARG A 33 -27.91 -2.54 -0.43
CA ARG A 33 -28.13 -1.39 -1.32
C ARG A 33 -27.82 -0.03 -0.68
N ASP A 34 -27.76 0.04 0.63
CA ASP A 34 -27.50 1.22 1.44
C ASP A 34 -26.01 1.43 1.75
N ILE A 35 -25.12 0.56 1.22
CA ILE A 35 -23.67 0.65 1.37
C ILE A 35 -23.01 0.82 0.01
N GLU A 36 -22.13 1.81 -0.10
CA GLU A 36 -21.12 1.95 -1.17
C GLU A 36 -19.78 1.48 -0.61
N THR A 37 -19.14 0.53 -1.28
CA THR A 37 -17.90 -0.08 -0.83
C THR A 37 -16.70 0.46 -1.62
N TYR A 38 -15.65 0.87 -0.91
CA TYR A 38 -14.39 1.35 -1.47
C TYR A 38 -13.28 0.40 -1.02
N LEU A 39 -12.74 -0.38 -1.96
CA LEU A 39 -11.68 -1.36 -1.70
C LEU A 39 -10.31 -0.75 -2.01
N PHE A 40 -9.48 -0.58 -1.00
CA PHE A 40 -8.13 -0.06 -1.12
C PHE A 40 -7.16 -1.22 -1.29
N LEU A 41 -6.59 -1.37 -2.48
CA LEU A 41 -5.88 -2.57 -2.93
C LEU A 41 -4.46 -2.25 -3.40
N ASN A 42 -3.53 -3.17 -3.17
CA ASN A 42 -2.23 -3.16 -3.83
C ASN A 42 -2.33 -3.68 -5.27
N ASP A 43 -1.28 -3.53 -6.06
CA ASP A 43 -1.24 -3.93 -7.48
C ASP A 43 -1.56 -5.41 -7.70
N THR A 44 -1.16 -6.30 -6.79
CA THR A 44 -1.37 -7.76 -6.93
C THR A 44 -2.82 -8.17 -6.66
N ALA A 45 -3.55 -7.38 -5.89
CA ALA A 45 -4.93 -7.65 -5.50
C ALA A 45 -5.99 -6.97 -6.40
N LEU A 46 -5.60 -6.04 -7.25
CA LEU A 46 -6.54 -5.28 -8.10
C LEU A 46 -7.47 -6.15 -8.97
N ASN A 47 -6.96 -7.28 -9.47
CA ASN A 47 -7.73 -8.20 -10.30
C ASN A 47 -8.48 -9.28 -9.49
N THR A 48 -8.43 -9.22 -8.16
CA THR A 48 -9.02 -10.24 -7.27
C THR A 48 -10.52 -10.04 -7.09
N PHE A 49 -10.99 -8.80 -7.20
CA PHE A 49 -12.38 -8.42 -7.01
C PHE A 49 -12.93 -7.78 -8.28
N GLU A 50 -14.21 -7.94 -8.51
CA GLU A 50 -14.91 -7.22 -9.56
C GLU A 50 -15.31 -5.82 -9.10
N GLU A 51 -15.46 -4.91 -10.04
CA GLU A 51 -15.91 -3.55 -9.82
C GLU A 51 -17.33 -3.44 -10.35
N ASP A 52 -18.24 -2.86 -9.56
CA ASP A 52 -19.62 -2.62 -9.96
C ASP A 52 -20.04 -1.18 -9.61
N ARG A 53 -21.32 -0.88 -9.72
CA ARG A 53 -21.85 0.47 -9.41
C ARG A 53 -21.67 0.88 -7.95
N ARG A 54 -21.44 -0.06 -7.02
CA ARG A 54 -21.37 0.18 -5.57
C ARG A 54 -20.02 -0.19 -4.98
N THR A 55 -19.24 -0.98 -5.68
CA THR A 55 -17.90 -1.41 -5.28
C THR A 55 -16.86 -0.77 -6.17
N ARG A 56 -16.10 0.16 -5.61
CA ARG A 56 -14.99 0.85 -6.29
C ARG A 56 -13.66 0.31 -5.81
N LYS A 57 -12.74 0.07 -6.72
CA LYS A 57 -11.37 -0.34 -6.41
C LYS A 57 -10.43 0.85 -6.47
N ILE A 58 -9.72 1.08 -5.39
CA ILE A 58 -8.76 2.17 -5.27
C ILE A 58 -7.36 1.57 -5.17
N ARG A 59 -6.53 1.86 -6.16
CA ARG A 59 -5.14 1.43 -6.18
C ARG A 59 -4.32 2.20 -5.16
N ILE A 60 -3.54 1.48 -4.36
CA ILE A 60 -2.57 2.05 -3.40
C ILE A 60 -1.16 1.65 -3.84
N ASP A 61 -0.33 2.66 -4.05
CA ASP A 61 1.08 2.46 -4.39
C ASP A 61 1.88 2.21 -3.11
N LEU A 62 2.30 0.95 -2.90
CA LEU A 62 3.08 0.55 -1.72
C LEU A 62 4.50 1.11 -1.69
N THR A 63 5.00 1.70 -2.77
CA THR A 63 6.31 2.36 -2.82
C THR A 63 6.29 3.75 -2.20
N MET A 64 5.09 4.34 -2.06
CA MET A 64 4.84 5.62 -1.42
C MET A 64 4.38 5.45 0.03
N ASN A 65 4.20 6.57 0.74
CA ASN A 65 3.64 6.53 2.10
C ASN A 65 2.17 6.09 2.06
N VAL A 66 1.90 4.85 2.49
CA VAL A 66 0.57 4.24 2.47
C VAL A 66 -0.41 4.99 3.38
N ASP A 67 0.01 5.36 4.60
CA ASP A 67 -0.83 6.11 5.56
C ASP A 67 -1.35 7.41 4.94
N SER A 68 -0.47 8.14 4.28
CA SER A 68 -0.81 9.41 3.65
C SER A 68 -1.79 9.22 2.49
N GLN A 69 -1.59 8.21 1.65
CA GLN A 69 -2.52 7.90 0.56
C GLN A 69 -3.91 7.52 1.10
N LEU A 70 -3.96 6.63 2.10
CA LEU A 70 -5.23 6.19 2.68
C LEU A 70 -5.99 7.35 3.31
N LYS A 71 -5.34 8.24 4.07
CA LYS A 71 -5.97 9.44 4.64
C LYS A 71 -6.56 10.34 3.57
N CYS A 72 -5.81 10.57 2.48
CA CYS A 72 -6.28 11.34 1.35
C CYS A 72 -7.57 10.76 0.74
N TYR A 73 -7.55 9.47 0.46
CA TYR A 73 -8.70 8.81 -0.15
C TYR A 73 -9.89 8.67 0.80
N ILE A 74 -9.66 8.49 2.11
CA ILE A 74 -10.73 8.54 3.14
C ILE A 74 -11.46 9.88 3.07
N GLU A 75 -10.72 10.97 2.97
CA GLU A 75 -11.28 12.32 2.84
C GLU A 75 -11.94 12.50 1.46
N LEU A 76 -11.22 12.24 0.37
CA LEU A 76 -11.66 12.45 -1.01
C LEU A 76 -12.97 11.70 -1.34
N TYR A 77 -13.10 10.46 -0.89
CA TYR A 77 -14.31 9.67 -1.15
C TYR A 77 -15.38 9.80 -0.07
N ASN A 78 -15.18 10.71 0.90
CA ASN A 78 -16.11 10.90 2.02
C ASN A 78 -16.45 9.58 2.71
N ILE A 79 -15.42 8.76 3.03
CA ILE A 79 -15.64 7.47 3.69
C ILE A 79 -16.22 7.69 5.09
N ASP A 80 -17.32 7.02 5.38
CA ASP A 80 -18.03 7.17 6.66
C ASP A 80 -17.53 6.22 7.74
N VAL A 81 -17.15 4.99 7.34
CA VAL A 81 -16.63 3.95 8.24
C VAL A 81 -15.40 3.33 7.59
N TRP A 82 -14.33 3.19 8.38
CA TRP A 82 -13.09 2.57 7.95
C TRP A 82 -12.94 1.17 8.53
N PHE A 83 -12.67 0.18 7.69
CA PHE A 83 -12.49 -1.20 8.12
C PHE A 83 -11.14 -1.76 7.69
N CYS A 84 -10.38 -2.27 8.66
CA CYS A 84 -9.14 -3.02 8.43
C CYS A 84 -9.37 -4.50 8.74
N PRO A 85 -9.54 -5.38 7.73
CA PRO A 85 -9.85 -6.79 7.93
C PRO A 85 -8.63 -7.65 8.34
N SER A 86 -7.49 -7.03 8.66
CA SER A 86 -6.25 -7.74 8.95
C SER A 86 -5.41 -7.06 10.03
N PHE A 87 -5.42 -7.60 11.23
CA PHE A 87 -4.57 -7.35 12.40
C PHE A 87 -4.31 -5.90 12.85
N HIS A 88 -4.12 -4.95 11.93
CA HIS A 88 -3.72 -3.58 12.29
C HIS A 88 -4.60 -2.53 11.65
N LEU A 89 -4.90 -1.48 12.41
CA LEU A 89 -5.54 -0.27 11.88
C LEU A 89 -4.49 0.55 11.11
N ILE A 90 -4.75 0.80 9.85
CA ILE A 90 -3.92 1.62 8.97
C ILE A 90 -4.86 2.49 8.10
N PRO A 91 -4.78 3.83 8.17
CA PRO A 91 -3.95 4.62 9.07
C PRO A 91 -4.47 4.57 10.52
N LEU A 92 -3.55 4.70 11.51
CA LEU A 92 -3.93 4.71 12.94
C LEU A 92 -4.84 5.89 13.30
N ASP A 93 -4.65 7.02 12.64
CA ASP A 93 -5.44 8.23 12.78
C ASP A 93 -6.21 8.47 11.47
N CYS A 94 -7.31 7.75 11.29
CA CYS A 94 -8.18 7.91 10.11
C CYS A 94 -9.25 9.01 10.27
N GLY A 95 -9.47 9.52 11.49
CA GLY A 95 -10.38 10.64 11.78
C GLY A 95 -11.87 10.33 11.63
N ILE A 96 -12.24 9.07 11.41
CA ILE A 96 -13.62 8.60 11.22
C ILE A 96 -13.86 7.31 12.02
N PRO A 97 -15.12 6.91 12.30
CA PRO A 97 -15.45 5.64 12.91
C PRO A 97 -14.75 4.48 12.22
N ASN A 98 -14.14 3.59 13.01
CA ASN A 98 -13.31 2.53 12.46
C ASN A 98 -13.40 1.22 13.20
N ALA A 99 -13.15 0.13 12.47
CA ALA A 99 -13.07 -1.21 13.01
C ALA A 99 -11.85 -1.96 12.48
N THR A 100 -11.30 -2.86 13.28
CA THR A 100 -10.17 -3.70 12.90
C THR A 100 -10.44 -5.16 13.25
N ALA A 101 -10.17 -6.08 12.33
CA ALA A 101 -10.21 -7.50 12.61
C ALA A 101 -8.88 -7.96 13.21
N ILE A 102 -8.88 -8.44 14.45
CA ILE A 102 -7.73 -9.04 15.13
C ILE A 102 -8.07 -10.49 15.42
N PHE A 103 -7.53 -11.40 14.64
CA PHE A 103 -7.86 -12.84 14.71
C PHE A 103 -7.24 -13.52 15.91
N ASP A 104 -6.00 -13.16 16.25
CA ASP A 104 -5.28 -13.62 17.43
C ASP A 104 -4.15 -12.68 17.82
N ILE A 105 -3.55 -12.91 18.96
CA ILE A 105 -2.37 -12.20 19.45
C ILE A 105 -1.28 -13.19 19.89
N GLN A 106 -0.95 -14.14 19.00
CA GLN A 106 0.02 -15.20 19.24
C GLN A 106 1.37 -14.67 19.74
N GLN A 107 1.80 -13.51 19.23
CA GLN A 107 3.07 -12.87 19.61
C GLN A 107 3.16 -12.53 21.10
N ASP A 108 2.03 -12.36 21.77
CA ASP A 108 1.99 -12.05 23.20
C ASP A 108 2.05 -13.30 24.11
N TYR A 109 1.81 -14.49 23.55
CA TYR A 109 1.82 -15.77 24.24
C TYR A 109 3.02 -16.65 23.90
N TYR A 110 3.52 -16.56 22.65
CA TYR A 110 4.63 -17.34 22.12
C TYR A 110 5.63 -16.42 21.40
N PRO A 111 6.25 -15.45 22.12
CA PRO A 111 7.18 -14.49 21.54
C PRO A 111 8.41 -15.15 20.90
N GLU A 112 8.82 -16.33 21.37
CA GLU A 112 9.94 -17.13 20.84
C GLU A 112 9.70 -17.62 19.40
N ASN A 113 8.45 -17.65 18.95
CA ASN A 113 8.12 -18.04 17.57
C ASN A 113 8.43 -16.94 16.55
N PHE A 114 8.79 -15.74 17.00
CA PHE A 114 8.99 -14.57 16.15
C PHE A 114 10.45 -14.09 16.21
N ASP A 115 10.94 -13.56 15.10
CA ASP A 115 12.14 -12.76 15.09
C ASP A 115 11.97 -11.51 15.97
N LYS A 116 13.03 -11.07 16.67
CA LYS A 116 12.96 -9.94 17.63
C LYS A 116 12.39 -8.66 17.01
N ARG A 117 12.74 -8.36 15.75
CA ARG A 117 12.26 -7.16 15.07
C ARG A 117 10.77 -7.33 14.72
N VAL A 118 10.41 -8.46 14.14
CA VAL A 118 9.02 -8.78 13.80
C VAL A 118 8.13 -8.78 15.04
N LEU A 119 8.63 -9.34 16.15
CA LEU A 119 7.93 -9.33 17.43
C LEU A 119 7.69 -7.90 17.94
N HIS A 120 8.74 -7.06 17.93
CA HIS A 120 8.64 -5.67 18.37
C HIS A 120 7.62 -4.89 17.54
N ASP A 121 7.69 -5.04 16.21
CA ASP A 121 6.78 -4.35 15.29
C ASP A 121 5.33 -4.81 15.49
N ARG A 122 5.09 -6.13 15.59
CA ARG A 122 3.75 -6.68 15.84
C ARG A 122 3.15 -6.20 17.16
N VAL A 123 3.88 -6.34 18.27
CA VAL A 123 3.41 -5.91 19.60
C VAL A 123 3.12 -4.41 19.61
N THR A 124 4.02 -3.61 19.04
CA THR A 124 3.87 -2.15 18.98
C THR A 124 2.66 -1.75 18.14
N MET A 125 2.49 -2.35 16.97
CA MET A 125 1.36 -2.03 16.08
C MET A 125 0.03 -2.53 16.64
N THR A 126 -0.01 -3.73 17.23
CA THR A 126 -1.22 -4.24 17.90
C THR A 126 -1.64 -3.30 19.02
N ARG A 127 -0.71 -2.87 19.88
CA ARG A 127 -0.99 -1.92 20.96
C ARG A 127 -1.56 -0.60 20.42
N LYS A 128 -0.90 0.01 19.44
CA LYS A 128 -1.38 1.25 18.83
C LYS A 128 -2.76 1.08 18.18
N THR A 129 -2.98 -0.02 17.48
CA THR A 129 -4.29 -0.34 16.88
C THR A 129 -5.39 -0.39 17.96
N ILE A 130 -5.14 -1.11 19.06
CA ILE A 130 -6.09 -1.25 20.17
C ILE A 130 -6.35 0.10 20.86
N GLU A 131 -5.34 0.95 21.00
CA GLU A 131 -5.48 2.28 21.59
C GLU A 131 -6.31 3.25 20.71
N THR A 132 -6.41 3.01 19.41
CA THR A 132 -7.01 3.94 18.45
C THR A 132 -8.26 3.41 17.75
N THR A 133 -8.49 2.09 17.74
CA THR A 133 -9.68 1.51 17.08
C THR A 133 -10.94 1.68 17.93
N ASP A 134 -12.08 1.98 17.29
CA ASP A 134 -13.37 2.10 17.98
C ASP A 134 -13.98 0.73 18.26
N MET A 135 -13.72 -0.26 17.40
CA MET A 135 -14.24 -1.61 17.50
C MET A 135 -13.22 -2.64 17.01
N VAL A 136 -13.11 -3.73 17.76
CA VAL A 136 -12.36 -4.92 17.32
C VAL A 136 -13.34 -6.03 16.93
N LEU A 137 -13.16 -6.58 15.74
CA LEU A 137 -13.77 -7.83 15.30
C LEU A 137 -12.79 -8.97 15.54
N THR A 138 -13.25 -10.06 16.14
CA THR A 138 -12.41 -11.24 16.38
C THR A 138 -13.21 -12.52 16.09
N ILE A 139 -12.54 -13.67 16.10
CA ILE A 139 -13.06 -14.90 15.51
C ILE A 139 -13.38 -16.01 16.52
N SER A 140 -13.18 -15.74 17.81
CA SER A 140 -13.56 -16.65 18.90
C SER A 140 -13.71 -15.90 20.23
N GLU A 141 -14.46 -16.46 21.17
CA GLU A 141 -14.55 -15.94 22.55
C GLU A 141 -13.20 -16.04 23.26
N TYR A 142 -12.40 -17.07 22.93
CA TYR A 142 -11.03 -17.16 23.40
C TYR A 142 -10.18 -15.97 22.95
N SER A 143 -10.20 -15.63 21.65
CA SER A 143 -9.46 -14.47 21.13
C SER A 143 -9.95 -13.16 21.76
N LYS A 144 -11.27 -13.01 21.97
CA LYS A 144 -11.85 -11.89 22.72
C LYS A 144 -11.28 -11.81 24.13
N LYS A 145 -11.27 -12.92 24.86
CA LYS A 145 -10.71 -12.99 26.21
C LYS A 145 -9.22 -12.59 26.23
N THR A 146 -8.42 -13.07 25.28
CA THR A 146 -6.99 -12.71 25.21
C THR A 146 -6.75 -11.22 25.01
N LEU A 147 -7.56 -10.54 24.20
CA LEU A 147 -7.51 -9.10 24.02
C LEU A 147 -7.88 -8.33 25.29
N MET A 148 -8.91 -8.78 25.99
CA MET A 148 -9.29 -8.20 27.30
C MET A 148 -8.17 -8.38 28.33
N ASP A 149 -7.61 -9.58 28.44
CA ASP A 149 -6.61 -9.92 29.46
C ASP A 149 -5.26 -9.21 29.21
N LYS A 150 -4.81 -9.10 27.96
CA LYS A 150 -3.50 -8.54 27.61
C LYS A 150 -3.47 -7.03 27.41
N TYR A 151 -4.57 -6.48 26.88
CA TYR A 151 -4.63 -5.07 26.50
C TYR A 151 -5.68 -4.28 27.27
N SER A 152 -6.44 -4.91 28.18
CA SER A 152 -7.54 -4.29 28.94
C SER A 152 -8.57 -3.60 28.03
N TYR A 153 -8.74 -4.11 26.80
CA TYR A 153 -9.67 -3.52 25.84
C TYR A 153 -11.13 -3.82 26.25
N PRO A 154 -12.06 -2.85 26.18
CA PRO A 154 -13.43 -3.02 26.68
C PRO A 154 -14.19 -4.15 25.97
N ALA A 155 -14.83 -5.02 26.76
CA ALA A 155 -15.54 -6.20 26.24
C ALA A 155 -16.69 -5.88 25.28
N ASP A 156 -17.37 -4.74 25.48
CA ASP A 156 -18.49 -4.25 24.65
C ASP A 156 -18.00 -3.77 23.27
N LYS A 157 -16.74 -3.36 23.15
CA LYS A 157 -16.10 -2.97 21.90
C LYS A 157 -15.49 -4.14 21.12
N ILE A 158 -15.49 -5.37 21.68
CA ILE A 158 -15.03 -6.57 20.98
C ILE A 158 -16.24 -7.39 20.54
N LYS A 159 -16.34 -7.62 19.22
CA LYS A 159 -17.39 -8.44 18.62
C LYS A 159 -16.79 -9.72 18.07
N VAL A 160 -17.43 -10.83 18.35
CA VAL A 160 -17.01 -12.17 17.87
C VAL A 160 -17.85 -12.56 16.68
N THR A 161 -17.19 -12.92 15.58
CA THR A 161 -17.82 -13.46 14.38
C THR A 161 -17.11 -14.75 14.00
N TYR A 162 -17.77 -15.90 14.17
CA TYR A 162 -17.18 -17.19 13.86
C TYR A 162 -16.96 -17.36 12.37
N LEU A 163 -15.83 -17.96 12.01
CA LEU A 163 -15.50 -18.33 10.64
C LEU A 163 -16.19 -19.64 10.23
N ASP A 164 -16.04 -20.00 8.97
CA ASP A 164 -16.51 -21.27 8.42
C ASP A 164 -15.42 -21.98 7.62
N ALA A 165 -15.69 -23.20 7.18
CA ALA A 165 -14.89 -23.90 6.19
C ALA A 165 -14.99 -23.23 4.81
N ASP A 166 -14.05 -23.52 3.91
CA ASP A 166 -14.13 -23.10 2.51
C ASP A 166 -15.42 -23.65 1.86
N SER A 167 -16.08 -22.85 1.03
CA SER A 167 -17.34 -23.23 0.38
C SER A 167 -17.23 -24.50 -0.51
N SER A 168 -16.02 -24.89 -0.88
CA SER A 168 -15.78 -26.15 -1.60
C SER A 168 -16.15 -27.38 -0.76
N PHE A 169 -16.12 -27.27 0.59
CA PHE A 169 -16.49 -28.36 1.49
C PHE A 169 -18.00 -28.61 1.55
N ASP A 170 -18.83 -27.63 1.19
CA ASP A 170 -20.28 -27.79 1.11
C ASP A 170 -20.73 -28.40 -0.23
N LYS A 171 -19.85 -28.45 -1.24
CA LYS A 171 -20.14 -29.03 -2.53
C LYS A 171 -20.01 -30.54 -2.51
N GLN A 172 -20.94 -31.23 -3.15
CA GLN A 172 -20.90 -32.69 -3.29
C GLN A 172 -19.55 -33.15 -3.86
N LEU A 173 -19.01 -34.21 -3.29
CA LEU A 173 -17.79 -34.85 -3.80
C LEU A 173 -18.06 -35.54 -5.14
N ASP A 174 -17.20 -35.32 -6.13
CA ASP A 174 -17.17 -36.06 -7.36
C ASP A 174 -16.66 -37.48 -7.06
N PRO A 175 -17.47 -38.52 -7.29
CA PRO A 175 -17.06 -39.89 -6.98
C PRO A 175 -15.79 -40.37 -7.73
N LYS A 176 -15.58 -39.88 -8.98
CA LYS A 176 -14.40 -40.21 -9.77
C LYS A 176 -13.14 -39.62 -9.18
N LYS A 177 -13.18 -38.32 -8.90
CA LYS A 177 -12.07 -37.62 -8.22
C LYS A 177 -11.77 -38.21 -6.83
N LEU A 178 -12.80 -38.55 -6.07
CA LEU A 178 -12.61 -39.21 -4.78
C LEU A 178 -11.89 -40.54 -4.89
N GLU A 179 -12.28 -41.38 -5.85
CA GLU A 179 -11.63 -42.69 -6.11
C GLU A 179 -10.20 -42.48 -6.60
N GLU A 180 -9.94 -41.56 -7.50
CA GLU A 180 -8.60 -41.20 -7.96
C GLU A 180 -7.72 -40.72 -6.79
N THR A 181 -8.23 -39.79 -5.94
CA THR A 181 -7.52 -39.32 -4.76
C THR A 181 -7.21 -40.46 -3.79
N ARG A 182 -8.17 -41.38 -3.55
CA ARG A 182 -7.98 -42.50 -2.64
C ARG A 182 -6.85 -43.42 -3.09
N LYS A 183 -6.63 -43.61 -4.41
CA LYS A 183 -5.53 -44.43 -4.96
C LYS A 183 -4.14 -43.84 -4.71
N THR A 184 -4.05 -42.50 -4.51
CA THR A 184 -2.77 -41.82 -4.26
C THR A 184 -2.41 -41.70 -2.77
N LEU A 185 -3.35 -42.06 -1.88
CA LEU A 185 -3.20 -41.94 -0.45
C LEU A 185 -3.00 -43.28 0.24
N PRO A 186 -2.43 -43.30 1.47
CA PRO A 186 -2.42 -44.47 2.32
C PRO A 186 -3.83 -44.98 2.57
N ALA A 187 -4.00 -46.32 2.67
CA ALA A 187 -5.31 -46.93 2.91
C ALA A 187 -5.96 -46.46 4.24
N GLU A 188 -5.15 -46.27 5.26
CA GLU A 188 -5.59 -45.72 6.56
C GLU A 188 -4.59 -44.67 7.05
N PHE A 189 -5.09 -43.49 7.35
CA PHE A 189 -4.22 -42.39 7.80
C PHE A 189 -4.91 -41.38 8.71
N ILE A 190 -4.08 -40.70 9.47
CA ILE A 190 -4.40 -39.50 10.27
C ILE A 190 -4.00 -38.32 9.41
N LEU A 191 -4.90 -37.34 9.24
CA LEU A 191 -4.62 -36.10 8.54
C LEU A 191 -4.22 -35.00 9.51
N PHE A 192 -3.16 -34.24 9.17
CA PHE A 192 -2.84 -32.98 9.82
C PHE A 192 -2.52 -31.91 8.77
N PRO A 193 -3.51 -31.01 8.47
CA PRO A 193 -3.36 -29.97 7.46
C PRO A 193 -2.86 -28.68 8.11
N ALA A 194 -1.53 -28.51 8.18
CA ALA A 194 -0.92 -27.32 8.76
C ALA A 194 0.46 -27.06 8.17
N ASN A 195 0.79 -25.77 7.99
CA ASN A 195 2.16 -25.35 7.70
C ASN A 195 3.08 -25.69 8.89
N MET A 196 4.36 -25.94 8.62
CA MET A 196 5.34 -26.38 9.63
C MET A 196 5.86 -25.24 10.52
N TRP A 197 4.93 -24.51 11.17
CA TRP A 197 5.24 -23.52 12.18
C TRP A 197 5.33 -24.14 13.58
N PRO A 198 6.16 -23.59 14.53
CA PRO A 198 6.35 -24.17 15.86
C PRO A 198 5.04 -24.37 16.66
N HIS A 199 4.13 -23.41 16.63
CA HIS A 199 2.86 -23.49 17.34
C HIS A 199 1.91 -24.58 16.81
N LYS A 200 2.12 -25.09 15.60
CA LYS A 200 1.36 -26.21 15.05
C LYS A 200 1.71 -27.56 15.67
N ASN A 201 2.87 -27.64 16.33
CA ASN A 201 3.24 -28.75 17.23
C ASN A 201 3.37 -30.12 16.53
N HIS A 202 3.91 -30.16 15.33
CA HIS A 202 4.19 -31.39 14.59
C HIS A 202 5.04 -32.39 15.39
N ILE A 203 6.00 -31.90 16.17
CA ILE A 203 6.95 -32.69 16.93
C ILE A 203 6.24 -33.58 17.95
N ASN A 204 5.32 -33.05 18.76
CA ASN A 204 4.60 -33.85 19.74
C ASN A 204 3.59 -34.78 19.10
N LEU A 205 3.00 -34.39 17.95
CA LEU A 205 2.14 -35.30 17.17
C LEU A 205 2.95 -36.51 16.68
N ILE A 206 4.13 -36.32 16.13
CA ILE A 206 5.01 -37.41 15.65
C ILE A 206 5.40 -38.33 16.82
N LYS A 207 5.81 -37.75 17.96
CA LYS A 207 6.15 -38.53 19.17
C LYS A 207 4.94 -39.34 19.68
N GLY A 208 3.76 -38.73 19.74
CA GLY A 208 2.53 -39.42 20.13
C GLY A 208 2.13 -40.53 19.15
N PHE A 209 2.26 -40.27 17.86
CA PHE A 209 2.02 -41.28 16.81
C PHE A 209 3.02 -42.44 16.90
N ALA A 210 4.31 -42.18 17.16
CA ALA A 210 5.32 -43.20 17.42
C ALA A 210 4.95 -44.10 18.60
N LEU A 211 4.51 -43.53 19.70
CA LEU A 211 4.05 -44.26 20.87
C LEU A 211 2.83 -45.12 20.54
N ALA A 212 1.85 -44.59 19.81
CA ALA A 212 0.66 -45.32 19.40
C ALA A 212 1.01 -46.54 18.49
N LYS A 213 1.89 -46.33 17.53
CA LYS A 213 2.39 -47.43 16.66
C LYS A 213 3.15 -48.51 17.44
N LYS A 214 4.07 -48.12 18.29
CA LYS A 214 4.87 -49.01 19.11
C LYS A 214 3.99 -49.86 20.06
N LYS A 215 3.04 -49.24 20.74
CA LYS A 215 2.25 -49.84 21.79
C LYS A 215 1.11 -50.72 21.24
N TRP A 216 0.43 -50.26 20.15
CA TRP A 216 -0.78 -50.93 19.66
C TRP A 216 -0.68 -51.43 18.21
N LYS A 217 0.48 -51.28 17.55
CA LYS A 217 0.76 -51.73 16.16
C LYS A 217 -0.30 -51.28 15.18
N LEU A 218 -0.77 -50.02 15.31
CA LEU A 218 -1.83 -49.48 14.44
C LEU A 218 -1.35 -49.43 12.96
N PRO A 219 -2.17 -49.80 11.97
CA PRO A 219 -1.79 -49.74 10.57
C PRO A 219 -1.80 -48.36 9.96
N LEU A 220 -2.15 -47.34 10.77
CA LEU A 220 -2.27 -45.96 10.36
C LEU A 220 -0.94 -45.36 9.84
N LYS A 221 -1.03 -44.51 8.86
CA LYS A 221 0.02 -43.54 8.49
C LYS A 221 -0.36 -42.16 8.94
N LEU A 222 0.62 -41.23 8.97
CA LEU A 222 0.41 -39.82 9.28
C LEU A 222 0.65 -38.99 8.01
N VAL A 223 -0.35 -38.21 7.59
CA VAL A 223 -0.30 -37.44 6.36
C VAL A 223 -0.30 -35.97 6.74
N PHE A 224 0.73 -35.25 6.30
CA PHE A 224 0.87 -33.81 6.42
C PHE A 224 0.57 -33.10 5.11
N THR A 225 -0.13 -31.97 5.17
CA THR A 225 -0.24 -31.02 4.08
C THR A 225 0.22 -29.62 4.57
N GLY A 226 0.40 -28.67 3.66
CA GLY A 226 0.83 -27.34 3.98
C GLY A 226 2.29 -27.05 3.58
N ALA A 227 2.74 -25.82 3.81
CA ALA A 227 4.07 -25.38 3.44
C ALA A 227 5.14 -25.84 4.45
N ARG A 228 6.35 -26.06 3.95
CA ARG A 228 7.55 -26.23 4.79
C ARG A 228 7.96 -24.88 5.30
N GLU A 229 8.12 -24.76 6.62
CA GLU A 229 8.39 -23.50 7.31
C GLU A 229 9.56 -23.66 8.30
N ARG A 230 9.73 -22.70 9.19
CA ARG A 230 10.85 -22.57 10.10
C ARG A 230 11.17 -23.86 10.91
N GLU A 231 10.16 -24.65 11.27
CA GLU A 231 10.36 -25.86 12.11
C GLU A 231 10.68 -27.12 11.30
N THR A 232 10.67 -27.05 9.96
CA THR A 232 10.91 -28.21 9.10
C THR A 232 12.16 -29.03 9.47
N PRO A 233 13.34 -28.41 9.74
CA PRO A 233 14.54 -29.20 10.08
C PRO A 233 14.38 -30.02 11.36
N GLN A 234 13.73 -29.48 12.37
CA GLN A 234 13.47 -30.14 13.64
C GLN A 234 12.44 -31.28 13.46
N ILE A 235 11.42 -31.06 12.64
CA ILE A 235 10.41 -32.06 12.32
C ILE A 235 11.06 -33.25 11.59
N GLU A 236 11.87 -33.01 10.57
CA GLU A 236 12.57 -34.05 9.81
C GLU A 236 13.50 -34.86 10.75
N LYS A 237 14.25 -34.21 11.64
CA LYS A 237 15.08 -34.87 12.64
C LYS A 237 14.26 -35.80 13.53
N VAL A 238 13.12 -35.37 14.04
CA VAL A 238 12.27 -36.19 14.91
C VAL A 238 11.64 -37.34 14.14
N ILE A 239 11.32 -37.20 12.87
CA ILE A 239 10.86 -38.28 12.01
C ILE A 239 11.91 -39.37 11.92
N GLU A 240 13.17 -39.04 11.67
CA GLU A 240 14.27 -39.99 11.57
C GLU A 240 14.57 -40.69 12.91
N GLU A 241 14.67 -39.91 14.00
CA GLU A 241 14.90 -40.43 15.36
C GLU A 241 13.79 -41.40 15.81
N SER A 242 12.55 -41.18 15.35
CA SER A 242 11.42 -42.03 15.68
C SER A 242 11.31 -43.32 14.81
N GLY A 243 12.09 -43.44 13.73
CA GLY A 243 12.02 -44.53 12.78
C GLY A 243 10.75 -44.58 11.95
N LEU A 244 10.02 -43.46 11.81
CA LEU A 244 8.71 -43.38 11.18
C LEU A 244 8.73 -42.89 9.73
N ARG A 245 9.89 -42.84 9.08
CA ARG A 245 10.03 -42.29 7.73
C ARG A 245 9.06 -42.93 6.71
N SER A 246 8.84 -44.26 6.81
CA SER A 246 7.90 -44.98 5.93
C SER A 246 6.42 -44.78 6.31
N ASP A 247 6.15 -44.28 7.51
CA ASP A 247 4.80 -44.10 8.04
C ASP A 247 4.28 -42.66 7.96
N ILE A 248 5.15 -41.72 7.57
CA ILE A 248 4.79 -40.32 7.44
C ILE A 248 4.86 -39.92 5.96
N VAL A 249 3.76 -39.38 5.45
CA VAL A 249 3.61 -38.89 4.07
C VAL A 249 3.45 -37.38 4.09
N TYR A 250 4.22 -36.69 3.28
CA TYR A 250 4.13 -35.24 3.12
C TYR A 250 3.64 -34.88 1.72
N LEU A 251 2.46 -34.29 1.60
CA LEU A 251 1.82 -33.96 0.32
C LEU A 251 2.11 -32.51 -0.14
N GLY A 252 2.72 -31.68 0.72
CA GLY A 252 2.97 -30.29 0.39
C GLY A 252 1.73 -29.39 0.48
N TYR A 253 1.85 -28.20 -0.08
CA TYR A 253 0.72 -27.29 -0.21
C TYR A 253 -0.20 -27.80 -1.33
N LEU A 254 -1.50 -27.89 -1.03
CA LEU A 254 -2.52 -28.37 -1.97
C LEU A 254 -3.58 -27.30 -2.21
N PRO A 255 -4.14 -27.21 -3.43
CA PRO A 255 -5.29 -26.35 -3.72
C PRO A 255 -6.49 -26.69 -2.82
N GLN A 256 -7.26 -25.69 -2.46
CA GLN A 256 -8.37 -25.82 -1.51
C GLN A 256 -9.46 -26.80 -2.01
N ASP A 257 -9.71 -26.82 -3.31
CA ASP A 257 -10.68 -27.75 -3.92
C ASP A 257 -10.24 -29.23 -3.84
N MET A 258 -8.94 -29.50 -3.69
CA MET A 258 -8.41 -30.84 -3.45
C MET A 258 -8.50 -31.27 -1.99
N MET A 259 -8.40 -30.31 -1.06
CA MET A 259 -8.36 -30.60 0.37
C MET A 259 -9.58 -31.39 0.84
N LYS A 260 -10.80 -31.07 0.38
CA LYS A 260 -12.02 -31.79 0.76
C LYS A 260 -11.97 -33.30 0.46
N TYR A 261 -11.29 -33.69 -0.63
CA TYR A 261 -11.12 -35.11 -0.98
C TYR A 261 -10.14 -35.80 -0.04
N ILE A 262 -9.07 -35.11 0.36
CA ILE A 262 -8.11 -35.60 1.35
C ILE A 262 -8.79 -35.85 2.70
N PHE A 263 -9.59 -34.84 3.17
CA PHE A 263 -10.38 -34.98 4.40
C PHE A 263 -11.36 -36.16 4.32
N ALA A 264 -12.05 -36.31 3.21
CA ALA A 264 -13.01 -37.42 3.02
C ALA A 264 -12.36 -38.82 2.94
N CYS A 265 -11.07 -38.90 2.65
CA CYS A 265 -10.31 -40.16 2.62
C CYS A 265 -9.66 -40.50 3.98
N ALA A 266 -9.50 -39.55 4.88
CA ALA A 266 -8.83 -39.75 6.15
C ALA A 266 -9.65 -40.54 7.17
N ASN A 267 -8.99 -41.17 8.15
CA ASN A 267 -9.66 -41.87 9.26
C ASN A 267 -9.97 -40.93 10.44
N MET A 268 -9.15 -39.91 10.63
CA MET A 268 -9.34 -38.88 11.63
C MET A 268 -8.49 -37.66 11.31
N LEU A 269 -8.95 -36.48 11.79
CA LEU A 269 -8.12 -35.27 11.90
C LEU A 269 -7.39 -35.31 13.24
N ALA A 270 -6.08 -35.06 13.25
CA ALA A 270 -5.33 -34.73 14.46
C ALA A 270 -4.90 -33.27 14.41
N PHE A 271 -5.28 -32.46 15.40
CA PHE A 271 -4.99 -31.03 15.41
C PHE A 271 -4.34 -30.61 16.74
N PRO A 272 -3.01 -30.78 16.88
CA PRO A 272 -2.27 -30.64 18.14
C PRO A 272 -1.80 -29.22 18.42
N SER A 273 -2.31 -28.22 17.73
CA SER A 273 -1.82 -26.84 17.78
C SER A 273 -1.80 -26.29 19.21
N LEU A 274 -0.71 -25.60 19.56
CA LEU A 274 -0.53 -24.94 20.86
C LEU A 274 -1.27 -23.61 20.96
N PHE A 275 -1.43 -22.95 19.82
CA PHE A 275 -2.12 -21.67 19.75
C PHE A 275 -2.88 -21.52 18.42
N GLU A 276 -4.16 -21.17 18.51
CA GLU A 276 -5.05 -20.87 17.40
C GLU A 276 -6.02 -19.77 17.78
N GLY A 277 -6.38 -18.94 16.80
CA GLY A 277 -7.49 -18.00 16.93
C GLY A 277 -8.87 -18.64 16.67
N PHE A 278 -8.93 -19.69 15.80
CA PHE A 278 -10.17 -20.38 15.46
C PHE A 278 -9.99 -21.90 15.24
N GLY A 279 -9.20 -22.29 14.24
CA GLY A 279 -9.02 -23.70 13.88
C GLY A 279 -9.96 -24.15 12.74
N ILE A 280 -9.96 -23.47 11.61
CA ILE A 280 -10.75 -23.82 10.41
C ILE A 280 -10.72 -25.32 10.09
N PRO A 281 -9.58 -26.06 10.19
CA PRO A 281 -9.54 -27.49 9.91
C PRO A 281 -10.52 -28.34 10.75
N LEU A 282 -10.93 -27.89 11.95
CA LEU A 282 -11.94 -28.59 12.73
C LEU A 282 -13.31 -28.51 12.03
N VAL A 283 -13.65 -27.35 11.48
CA VAL A 283 -14.92 -27.12 10.78
C VAL A 283 -14.93 -27.85 9.44
N GLU A 284 -13.78 -27.90 8.73
CA GLU A 284 -13.58 -28.70 7.51
C GLU A 284 -13.76 -30.21 7.78
N ALA A 285 -13.24 -30.69 8.91
CA ALA A 285 -13.45 -32.09 9.33
C ALA A 285 -14.92 -32.37 9.67
N MET A 286 -15.62 -31.44 10.32
CA MET A 286 -17.05 -31.57 10.58
C MET A 286 -17.88 -31.61 9.30
N ALA A 287 -17.50 -30.86 8.27
CA ALA A 287 -18.16 -30.83 6.96
C ALA A 287 -17.97 -32.14 6.16
N THR A 288 -16.92 -32.90 6.45
CA THR A 288 -16.57 -34.15 5.76
C THR A 288 -16.81 -35.41 6.60
N ASP A 289 -17.55 -35.31 7.71
CA ASP A 289 -17.80 -36.40 8.63
C ASP A 289 -16.51 -37.07 9.19
N LEU A 290 -15.45 -36.32 9.30
CA LEU A 290 -14.16 -36.80 9.77
C LEU A 290 -14.07 -36.69 11.29
N PRO A 291 -13.87 -37.80 12.06
CA PRO A 291 -13.65 -37.75 13.51
C PRO A 291 -12.42 -36.88 13.85
N ILE A 292 -12.51 -36.12 14.94
CA ILE A 292 -11.52 -35.16 15.34
C ILE A 292 -10.87 -35.54 16.66
N ILE A 293 -9.54 -35.46 16.73
CA ILE A 293 -8.79 -35.32 17.97
C ILE A 293 -8.06 -33.97 17.92
N CYS A 294 -8.16 -33.15 18.96
CA CYS A 294 -7.50 -31.85 18.98
C CYS A 294 -6.96 -31.48 20.36
N ALA A 295 -6.08 -30.51 20.39
CA ALA A 295 -5.51 -29.98 21.61
C ALA A 295 -6.60 -29.40 22.52
N ASP A 296 -6.50 -29.64 23.83
CA ASP A 296 -7.25 -28.94 24.88
C ASP A 296 -6.55 -27.61 25.16
N ALA A 297 -6.56 -26.73 24.18
CA ALA A 297 -5.85 -25.46 24.22
C ALA A 297 -6.58 -24.39 23.40
N THR A 298 -6.48 -23.16 23.86
CA THR A 298 -6.96 -21.94 23.19
C THR A 298 -8.44 -22.01 22.79
N CYS A 299 -8.79 -21.69 21.56
CA CYS A 299 -10.17 -21.73 21.05
C CYS A 299 -10.64 -23.15 20.66
N LEU A 300 -9.76 -24.15 20.58
CA LEU A 300 -10.13 -25.45 20.03
C LEU A 300 -11.25 -26.18 20.80
N PRO A 301 -11.30 -26.18 22.16
CA PRO A 301 -12.44 -26.70 22.91
C PRO A 301 -13.75 -25.94 22.62
N GLU A 302 -13.69 -24.63 22.46
CA GLU A 302 -14.80 -23.74 22.10
C GLU A 302 -15.37 -24.11 20.72
N ILE A 303 -14.51 -24.30 19.75
CA ILE A 303 -14.92 -24.63 18.38
C ILE A 303 -15.46 -26.05 18.31
N ALA A 304 -14.79 -26.99 18.97
CA ALA A 304 -15.18 -28.39 18.94
C ALA A 304 -16.49 -28.69 19.71
N GLN A 305 -16.73 -28.06 20.83
CA GLN A 305 -17.92 -28.27 21.71
C GLN A 305 -18.33 -29.75 21.89
N GLY A 306 -17.34 -30.62 22.16
CA GLY A 306 -17.53 -32.05 22.37
C GLY A 306 -17.66 -32.88 21.07
N ALA A 307 -17.46 -32.31 19.91
CA ALA A 307 -17.32 -33.02 18.62
C ALA A 307 -15.91 -33.58 18.38
N ALA A 308 -15.02 -33.41 19.36
CA ALA A 308 -13.65 -33.92 19.31
C ALA A 308 -13.25 -34.63 20.59
N VAL A 309 -12.27 -35.51 20.55
CA VAL A 309 -11.52 -35.95 21.72
C VAL A 309 -10.40 -34.97 21.98
N LEU A 310 -10.43 -34.34 23.17
CA LEU A 310 -9.45 -33.36 23.59
C LEU A 310 -8.23 -34.07 24.24
N PHE A 311 -7.06 -33.53 24.05
CA PHE A 311 -5.81 -34.02 24.65
C PHE A 311 -4.88 -32.88 25.05
N ASP A 312 -4.04 -33.10 26.03
CA ASP A 312 -2.95 -32.20 26.38
C ASP A 312 -1.88 -32.22 25.26
N PRO A 313 -1.69 -31.11 24.50
CA PRO A 313 -0.80 -31.11 23.34
C PRO A 313 0.68 -31.20 23.68
N LEU A 314 1.06 -31.02 24.95
CA LEU A 314 2.43 -31.12 25.42
C LEU A 314 2.81 -32.55 25.85
N LYS A 315 1.82 -33.47 25.92
CA LYS A 315 2.01 -34.86 26.35
C LYS A 315 1.82 -35.82 25.16
N PRO A 316 2.89 -36.37 24.57
CA PRO A 316 2.82 -37.37 23.51
C PRO A 316 1.94 -38.57 23.87
N GLU A 317 1.95 -39.00 25.13
CA GLU A 317 1.12 -40.09 25.64
C GLU A 317 -0.38 -39.78 25.54
N ALA A 318 -0.79 -38.55 25.80
CA ALA A 318 -2.17 -38.10 25.66
C ALA A 318 -2.61 -38.14 24.22
N ILE A 319 -1.75 -37.66 23.31
CA ILE A 319 -1.97 -37.75 21.86
C ILE A 319 -2.12 -39.21 21.41
N ALA A 320 -1.20 -40.09 21.84
CA ALA A 320 -1.25 -41.52 21.53
C ALA A 320 -2.56 -42.15 21.99
N ASN A 321 -3.01 -41.89 23.21
CA ASN A 321 -4.24 -42.40 23.75
C ASN A 321 -5.48 -41.91 23.00
N ALA A 322 -5.53 -40.61 22.60
CA ALA A 322 -6.60 -40.07 21.79
C ALA A 322 -6.66 -40.73 20.40
N ILE A 323 -5.52 -40.95 19.74
CA ILE A 323 -5.42 -41.70 18.48
C ILE A 323 -6.01 -43.09 18.68
N LYS A 324 -5.54 -43.83 19.70
CA LYS A 324 -6.01 -45.22 19.98
C LYS A 324 -7.52 -45.25 20.25
N GLN A 325 -8.01 -44.33 21.08
CA GLN A 325 -9.40 -44.26 21.46
C GLN A 325 -10.32 -44.09 20.25
N VAL A 326 -10.04 -43.08 19.42
CA VAL A 326 -10.85 -42.81 18.22
C VAL A 326 -10.68 -43.88 17.16
N TYR A 327 -9.48 -44.43 16.95
CA TYR A 327 -9.28 -45.50 15.97
C TYR A 327 -10.01 -46.79 16.35
N SER A 328 -9.99 -47.24 17.61
CA SER A 328 -10.51 -48.54 17.99
C SER A 328 -12.01 -48.56 18.36
N ASP A 329 -12.58 -47.39 18.75
CA ASP A 329 -13.98 -47.29 19.16
C ASP A 329 -14.88 -46.75 18.04
N LYS A 330 -15.58 -47.68 17.36
CA LYS A 330 -16.52 -47.35 16.28
C LYS A 330 -17.76 -46.56 16.80
N ALA A 331 -18.21 -46.82 18.04
CA ALA A 331 -19.35 -46.14 18.61
C ALA A 331 -18.98 -44.68 18.94
N LEU A 332 -17.80 -44.44 19.51
CA LEU A 332 -17.28 -43.11 19.75
C LEU A 332 -17.15 -42.34 18.44
N ARG A 333 -16.56 -42.93 17.38
CA ARG A 333 -16.47 -42.26 16.08
C ARG A 333 -17.82 -41.79 15.55
N ARG A 334 -18.85 -42.63 15.59
CA ARG A 334 -20.22 -42.28 15.18
C ARG A 334 -20.74 -41.10 16.01
N LYS A 335 -20.57 -41.13 17.32
CA LYS A 335 -20.98 -40.06 18.24
C LYS A 335 -20.27 -38.74 17.95
N LEU A 336 -18.96 -38.78 17.65
CA LEU A 336 -18.19 -37.57 17.29
C LEU A 336 -18.64 -36.98 15.95
N ILE A 337 -18.92 -37.81 14.96
CA ILE A 337 -19.45 -37.40 13.66
C ILE A 337 -20.84 -36.74 13.83
N GLU A 338 -21.74 -37.37 14.56
CA GLU A 338 -23.08 -36.81 14.83
C GLU A 338 -23.00 -35.44 15.53
N LYS A 339 -22.14 -35.33 16.55
CA LYS A 339 -21.86 -34.04 17.20
C LYS A 339 -21.21 -33.03 16.27
N GLY A 340 -20.28 -33.47 15.39
CA GLY A 340 -19.66 -32.63 14.40
C GLY A 340 -20.68 -32.05 13.43
N ARG A 341 -21.58 -32.88 12.88
CA ARG A 341 -22.68 -32.42 12.02
C ARG A 341 -23.60 -31.41 12.70
N ALA A 342 -23.91 -31.63 13.99
CA ALA A 342 -24.72 -30.68 14.78
C ALA A 342 -23.97 -29.37 14.99
N ARG A 343 -22.69 -29.42 15.36
CA ARG A 343 -21.83 -28.25 15.62
C ARG A 343 -21.55 -27.44 14.36
N ARG A 344 -21.37 -28.12 13.21
CA ARG A 344 -21.14 -27.47 11.90
C ARG A 344 -22.18 -26.41 11.56
N LYS A 345 -23.44 -26.59 12.00
CA LYS A 345 -24.54 -25.65 11.76
C LYS A 345 -24.38 -24.29 12.48
N ALA A 346 -23.45 -24.20 13.41
CA ALA A 346 -23.17 -22.94 14.11
C ALA A 346 -22.13 -22.09 13.36
N PHE A 347 -21.58 -22.59 12.28
CA PHE A 347 -20.58 -21.90 11.48
C PHE A 347 -21.14 -21.61 10.09
N SER A 348 -21.04 -20.37 9.66
CA SER A 348 -21.55 -19.92 8.36
C SER A 348 -20.84 -18.64 7.95
N TRP A 349 -20.26 -18.62 6.76
CA TRP A 349 -19.72 -17.39 6.18
C TRP A 349 -20.79 -16.31 5.99
N GLU A 350 -22.01 -16.75 5.67
CA GLU A 350 -23.17 -15.87 5.54
C GLU A 350 -23.46 -15.15 6.87
N GLU A 351 -23.50 -15.88 7.98
CA GLU A 351 -23.73 -15.30 9.30
C GLU A 351 -22.54 -14.44 9.74
N CYS A 352 -21.30 -14.91 9.54
CA CYS A 352 -20.08 -14.15 9.83
C CYS A 352 -20.08 -12.79 9.11
N ALA A 353 -20.37 -12.78 7.82
CA ALA A 353 -20.41 -11.56 7.03
C ALA A 353 -21.58 -10.65 7.40
N SER A 354 -22.77 -11.22 7.63
CA SER A 354 -23.96 -10.47 8.08
C SER A 354 -23.72 -9.77 9.41
N GLN A 355 -23.14 -10.47 10.39
CA GLN A 355 -22.79 -9.90 11.71
C GLN A 355 -21.71 -8.83 11.55
N THR A 356 -20.68 -9.07 10.74
CA THR A 356 -19.63 -8.09 10.46
C THR A 356 -20.23 -6.79 9.91
N VAL A 357 -21.09 -6.89 8.88
CA VAL A 357 -21.76 -5.72 8.30
C VAL A 357 -22.64 -5.00 9.32
N ALA A 358 -23.40 -5.75 10.14
CA ALA A 358 -24.22 -5.16 11.19
C ALA A 358 -23.37 -4.41 12.23
N HIS A 359 -22.23 -4.96 12.62
CA HIS A 359 -21.30 -4.30 13.53
C HIS A 359 -20.68 -3.03 12.92
N LEU A 360 -20.27 -3.07 11.64
CA LEU A 360 -19.78 -1.89 10.95
C LEU A 360 -20.86 -0.79 10.85
N LYS A 361 -22.11 -1.17 10.59
CA LYS A 361 -23.24 -0.22 10.61
C LYS A 361 -23.48 0.38 12.01
N SER A 362 -23.21 -0.37 13.07
CA SER A 362 -23.46 0.10 14.46
C SER A 362 -22.53 1.21 14.92
N ILE A 363 -21.38 1.39 14.29
CA ILE A 363 -20.45 2.50 14.56
C ILE A 363 -20.62 3.66 13.57
N TYR A 364 -21.46 3.51 12.55
CA TYR A 364 -21.72 4.56 11.58
C TYR A 364 -22.40 5.77 12.22
N VAL A 365 -21.81 6.93 12.02
CA VAL A 365 -22.38 8.22 12.40
C VAL A 365 -22.65 9.00 11.13
N PRO A 366 -23.92 9.33 10.81
CA PRO A 366 -24.23 10.14 9.63
C PRO A 366 -23.51 11.47 9.67
N ARG A 367 -22.86 11.83 8.57
CA ARG A 367 -22.24 13.15 8.43
C ARG A 367 -23.33 14.23 8.36
N PRO A 368 -23.11 15.40 8.94
CA PRO A 368 -23.98 16.52 8.73
C PRO A 368 -23.98 16.91 7.24
N VAL A 369 -25.14 17.12 6.68
CA VAL A 369 -25.28 17.61 5.30
C VAL A 369 -24.88 19.09 5.29
N ILE A 370 -23.76 19.40 4.65
CA ILE A 370 -23.31 20.77 4.41
C ILE A 370 -23.90 21.20 3.07
N PRO A 371 -24.74 22.26 3.02
CA PRO A 371 -25.25 22.77 1.75
C PRO A 371 -24.11 23.23 0.85
N SER A 372 -24.18 22.89 -0.44
CA SER A 372 -23.20 23.43 -1.40
C SER A 372 -23.32 24.94 -1.53
N ARG A 373 -22.18 25.61 -1.53
CA ARG A 373 -22.07 27.03 -1.84
C ARG A 373 -22.04 27.30 -3.35
N LEU A 374 -21.78 26.26 -4.13
CA LEU A 374 -21.71 26.29 -5.58
C LEU A 374 -23.05 25.90 -6.18
N SER A 375 -23.36 26.43 -7.36
CA SER A 375 -24.49 25.99 -8.17
C SER A 375 -24.31 24.52 -8.59
N ALA A 376 -25.38 23.84 -9.01
CA ALA A 376 -25.32 22.45 -9.42
C ALA A 376 -24.41 22.19 -10.65
N HIS A 377 -24.18 23.24 -11.46
CA HIS A 377 -23.30 23.23 -12.62
C HIS A 377 -22.48 24.53 -12.65
N PRO A 378 -21.51 24.68 -11.71
CA PRO A 378 -20.83 25.93 -11.46
C PRO A 378 -20.01 26.39 -12.66
N LYS A 379 -20.06 27.66 -12.98
CA LYS A 379 -19.19 28.26 -13.99
C LYS A 379 -17.75 28.28 -13.48
N VAL A 380 -16.81 27.80 -14.28
CA VAL A 380 -15.38 27.88 -14.03
C VAL A 380 -14.77 28.96 -14.90
N THR A 381 -14.05 29.90 -14.30
CA THR A 381 -13.24 30.86 -15.07
C THR A 381 -11.79 30.41 -15.05
N ILE A 382 -11.21 30.17 -16.21
CA ILE A 382 -9.76 29.95 -16.37
C ILE A 382 -9.10 31.27 -16.77
N VAL A 383 -8.07 31.67 -16.04
CA VAL A 383 -7.28 32.89 -16.30
C VAL A 383 -5.88 32.51 -16.75
N THR A 384 -5.49 32.96 -17.93
CA THR A 384 -4.13 32.79 -18.46
C THR A 384 -3.44 34.14 -18.63
N PRO A 385 -2.38 34.43 -17.83
CA PRO A 385 -1.48 35.56 -18.09
C PRO A 385 -0.54 35.22 -19.24
N SER A 386 -0.28 36.16 -20.14
CA SER A 386 0.60 35.96 -21.28
C SER A 386 1.51 37.16 -21.53
N TYR A 387 2.76 36.93 -21.92
CA TYR A 387 3.65 37.95 -22.44
C TYR A 387 4.75 37.30 -23.27
N ASN A 388 4.75 37.56 -24.60
CA ASN A 388 5.67 36.97 -25.59
C ASN A 388 5.73 35.44 -25.52
N GLN A 389 4.56 34.80 -25.62
CA GLN A 389 4.38 33.35 -25.53
C GLN A 389 3.82 32.72 -26.80
N GLY A 390 4.10 33.33 -27.94
CA GLY A 390 3.62 32.86 -29.24
C GLY A 390 4.02 31.42 -29.58
N GLU A 391 5.11 30.92 -28.96
CA GLU A 391 5.56 29.54 -29.15
C GLU A 391 4.61 28.51 -28.47
N PHE A 392 4.06 28.81 -27.30
CA PHE A 392 3.33 27.85 -26.46
C PHE A 392 1.85 28.13 -26.30
N ILE A 393 1.42 29.39 -26.40
CA ILE A 393 0.06 29.81 -26.01
C ILE A 393 -1.06 29.08 -26.78
N ARG A 394 -0.81 28.64 -28.01
CA ARG A 394 -1.78 27.87 -28.80
C ARG A 394 -2.11 26.55 -28.11
N GLU A 395 -1.09 25.81 -27.66
CA GLU A 395 -1.25 24.53 -26.97
C GLU A 395 -2.03 24.71 -25.65
N THR A 396 -1.69 25.76 -24.90
CA THR A 396 -2.41 26.16 -23.68
C THR A 396 -3.89 26.41 -23.96
N ILE A 397 -4.20 27.24 -24.97
CA ILE A 397 -5.60 27.57 -25.33
C ILE A 397 -6.38 26.32 -25.72
N GLU A 398 -5.80 25.48 -26.59
CA GLU A 398 -6.48 24.25 -27.02
C GLU A 398 -6.71 23.29 -25.83
N SER A 399 -5.79 23.23 -24.86
CA SER A 399 -5.96 22.38 -23.68
C SER A 399 -7.15 22.80 -22.79
N VAL A 400 -7.47 24.10 -22.76
CA VAL A 400 -8.65 24.63 -22.06
C VAL A 400 -9.93 24.43 -22.86
N LEU A 401 -9.89 24.70 -24.17
CA LEU A 401 -11.09 24.60 -25.03
C LEU A 401 -11.54 23.16 -25.28
N ASN A 402 -10.65 22.18 -25.06
CA ASN A 402 -10.94 20.75 -25.23
C ASN A 402 -11.20 20.03 -23.89
N GLN A 403 -11.51 20.78 -22.82
CA GLN A 403 -11.91 20.16 -21.56
C GLN A 403 -13.26 19.43 -21.69
N THR A 404 -13.43 18.34 -20.93
CA THR A 404 -14.71 17.59 -20.86
C THR A 404 -15.83 18.39 -20.19
N TYR A 405 -15.47 19.34 -19.31
CA TYR A 405 -16.42 20.24 -18.67
C TYR A 405 -16.78 21.41 -19.61
N ASP A 406 -18.06 21.69 -19.80
CA ASP A 406 -18.57 22.60 -20.83
C ASP A 406 -18.86 24.03 -20.34
N ASN A 407 -19.03 24.25 -19.01
CA ASN A 407 -19.36 25.58 -18.46
C ASN A 407 -18.10 26.37 -18.06
N ILE A 408 -17.24 26.61 -19.05
CA ILE A 408 -15.97 27.33 -18.88
C ILE A 408 -16.05 28.74 -19.48
N GLU A 409 -15.62 29.72 -18.72
CA GLU A 409 -15.27 31.07 -19.17
C GLU A 409 -13.74 31.14 -19.27
N TYR A 410 -13.21 31.37 -20.45
CA TYR A 410 -11.75 31.43 -20.65
C TYR A 410 -11.28 32.86 -20.91
N ILE A 411 -10.38 33.37 -20.08
CA ILE A 411 -9.87 34.72 -20.09
C ILE A 411 -8.34 34.71 -20.26
N VAL A 412 -7.84 35.38 -21.31
CA VAL A 412 -6.40 35.57 -21.54
C VAL A 412 -6.05 37.04 -21.39
N MET A 413 -5.12 37.31 -20.45
CA MET A 413 -4.63 38.68 -20.19
C MET A 413 -3.19 38.79 -20.69
N ASP A 414 -3.03 39.44 -21.84
CA ASP A 414 -1.74 39.64 -22.48
C ASP A 414 -1.10 40.97 -22.07
N GLY A 415 0.14 40.95 -21.64
CA GLY A 415 0.91 42.11 -21.12
C GLY A 415 1.47 43.05 -22.19
N GLY A 416 0.88 43.03 -23.40
CA GLY A 416 1.34 43.82 -24.53
C GLY A 416 2.48 43.15 -25.29
N SER A 417 2.30 41.89 -25.68
CA SER A 417 3.24 41.09 -26.45
C SER A 417 3.64 41.76 -27.79
N THR A 418 4.89 41.54 -28.17
CA THR A 418 5.48 42.08 -29.40
C THR A 418 5.81 40.99 -30.44
N ASP A 419 5.63 39.72 -30.05
CA ASP A 419 5.75 38.57 -30.93
C ASP A 419 4.38 38.24 -31.56
N ASN A 420 4.21 37.05 -32.14
CA ASN A 420 2.97 36.59 -32.76
C ASN A 420 1.85 36.19 -31.77
N THR A 421 2.03 36.37 -30.46
CA THR A 421 1.04 36.04 -29.42
C THR A 421 -0.33 36.66 -29.72
N VAL A 422 -0.37 38.00 -29.97
CA VAL A 422 -1.61 38.74 -30.21
C VAL A 422 -2.31 38.27 -31.51
N GLU A 423 -1.58 37.89 -32.53
CA GLU A 423 -2.12 37.32 -33.76
C GLU A 423 -2.80 35.97 -33.49
N ILE A 424 -2.15 35.11 -32.67
CA ILE A 424 -2.74 33.86 -32.23
C ILE A 424 -4.02 34.10 -31.46
N LEU A 425 -4.03 34.98 -30.46
CA LEU A 425 -5.23 35.30 -29.66
C LEU A 425 -6.40 35.73 -30.55
N ARG A 426 -6.11 36.62 -31.52
CA ARG A 426 -7.11 37.12 -32.47
C ARG A 426 -7.74 35.99 -33.31
N SER A 427 -6.97 34.96 -33.62
CA SER A 427 -7.43 33.83 -34.44
C SER A 427 -8.53 32.99 -33.76
N TYR A 428 -8.69 33.09 -32.45
CA TYR A 428 -9.73 32.37 -31.70
C TYR A 428 -11.11 33.07 -31.67
N GLY A 429 -11.17 34.35 -32.07
CA GLY A 429 -12.43 35.11 -32.13
C GLY A 429 -13.15 35.16 -30.77
N ASP A 430 -14.43 34.88 -30.77
CA ASP A 430 -15.31 34.89 -29.58
C ASP A 430 -15.18 33.62 -28.69
N ARG A 431 -14.34 32.68 -29.09
CA ARG A 431 -14.13 31.45 -28.29
C ARG A 431 -13.40 31.71 -26.96
N ILE A 432 -12.67 32.84 -26.88
CA ILE A 432 -11.95 33.27 -25.67
C ILE A 432 -12.19 34.77 -25.43
N ILE A 433 -12.15 35.16 -24.17
CA ILE A 433 -12.12 36.57 -23.78
C ILE A 433 -10.66 36.97 -23.64
N TRP A 434 -10.18 37.94 -24.40
CA TRP A 434 -8.80 38.36 -24.26
C TRP A 434 -8.61 39.88 -24.30
N ARG A 435 -7.57 40.36 -23.63
CA ARG A 435 -7.11 41.74 -23.69
C ARG A 435 -5.61 41.77 -23.79
N SER A 436 -5.09 42.69 -24.62
CA SER A 436 -3.65 42.93 -24.74
C SER A 436 -3.36 44.38 -24.40
N GLU A 437 -2.70 44.60 -23.25
CA GLU A 437 -2.31 45.91 -22.79
C GLU A 437 -1.11 45.79 -21.85
N LYS A 438 -0.24 46.78 -21.78
CA LYS A 438 0.88 46.80 -20.86
C LYS A 438 0.39 46.62 -19.41
N ASP A 439 0.98 45.69 -18.70
CA ASP A 439 0.65 45.41 -17.31
C ASP A 439 1.83 45.54 -16.34
N GLY A 440 1.61 45.27 -15.06
CA GLY A 440 2.59 45.28 -13.97
C GLY A 440 3.30 43.92 -13.81
N GLY A 441 3.09 42.95 -14.73
CA GLY A 441 3.62 41.59 -14.68
C GLY A 441 2.56 40.55 -14.40
N GLN A 442 2.97 39.29 -14.29
CA GLN A 442 2.11 38.11 -14.21
C GLN A 442 0.99 38.22 -13.15
N ALA A 443 1.33 38.64 -11.92
CA ALA A 443 0.33 38.81 -10.85
C ALA A 443 -0.74 39.87 -11.20
N ASP A 444 -0.37 40.98 -11.84
CA ASP A 444 -1.30 42.01 -12.30
C ASP A 444 -2.22 41.47 -13.40
N ALA A 445 -1.68 40.74 -14.38
CA ALA A 445 -2.45 40.10 -15.44
C ALA A 445 -3.48 39.10 -14.85
N VAL A 446 -3.06 38.21 -13.95
CA VAL A 446 -3.99 37.27 -13.27
C VAL A 446 -5.06 38.02 -12.49
N ASN A 447 -4.67 39.04 -11.72
CA ASN A 447 -5.62 39.86 -10.96
C ASN A 447 -6.66 40.61 -11.84
N LYS A 448 -6.23 41.10 -12.99
CA LYS A 448 -7.16 41.69 -13.99
C LYS A 448 -8.16 40.66 -14.49
N GLY A 449 -7.70 39.47 -14.78
CA GLY A 449 -8.56 38.34 -15.18
C GLY A 449 -9.57 37.95 -14.10
N ILE A 450 -9.11 37.76 -12.86
CA ILE A 450 -9.97 37.42 -11.70
C ILE A 450 -11.04 38.50 -11.44
N ARG A 451 -10.70 39.79 -11.57
CA ARG A 451 -11.67 40.87 -11.36
C ARG A 451 -12.84 40.85 -12.35
N ILE A 452 -12.64 40.36 -13.57
CA ILE A 452 -13.70 40.30 -14.59
C ILE A 452 -14.33 38.90 -14.67
N ALA A 453 -13.79 37.91 -13.94
CA ALA A 453 -14.26 36.54 -13.89
C ALA A 453 -15.71 36.45 -13.38
N LYS A 454 -16.54 35.69 -14.09
CA LYS A 454 -17.94 35.41 -13.70
C LYS A 454 -18.13 34.02 -13.10
N GLY A 455 -17.08 33.20 -13.11
CA GLY A 455 -17.10 31.85 -12.57
C GLY A 455 -17.15 31.83 -11.04
N GLU A 456 -17.81 30.82 -10.51
CA GLU A 456 -17.82 30.48 -9.08
C GLU A 456 -16.50 29.83 -8.64
N ILE A 457 -15.82 29.20 -9.60
CA ILE A 457 -14.52 28.54 -9.44
C ILE A 457 -13.51 29.22 -10.36
N ILE A 458 -12.30 29.43 -9.87
CA ILE A 458 -11.19 30.03 -10.60
C ILE A 458 -10.09 28.97 -10.79
N GLY A 459 -9.62 28.83 -12.03
CA GLY A 459 -8.38 28.16 -12.40
C GLY A 459 -7.37 29.19 -12.93
N TRP A 460 -6.10 29.01 -12.63
CA TRP A 460 -5.02 29.83 -13.16
C TRP A 460 -4.02 28.95 -13.91
N LEU A 461 -3.94 29.13 -15.22
CA LEU A 461 -3.07 28.37 -16.12
C LEU A 461 -2.10 29.34 -16.81
N ASN A 462 -0.79 29.15 -16.66
CA ASN A 462 0.18 29.98 -17.38
C ASN A 462 0.15 29.65 -18.88
N SER A 463 0.63 30.57 -19.70
CA SER A 463 0.55 30.48 -21.17
C SER A 463 1.52 29.48 -21.82
N ASP A 464 2.33 28.78 -21.02
CA ASP A 464 3.24 27.71 -21.40
C ASP A 464 2.89 26.34 -20.78
N ASP A 465 1.85 26.30 -19.90
CA ASP A 465 1.35 25.09 -19.23
C ASP A 465 0.09 24.55 -19.94
N THR A 466 -0.28 23.29 -19.67
CA THR A 466 -1.50 22.68 -20.25
C THR A 466 -2.30 21.87 -19.24
N TYR A 467 -3.61 21.74 -19.47
CA TYR A 467 -4.48 20.83 -18.72
C TYR A 467 -4.60 19.47 -19.40
N TYR A 468 -4.76 18.42 -18.60
CA TYR A 468 -5.28 17.14 -19.08
C TYR A 468 -6.80 17.28 -19.34
N PRO A 469 -7.38 16.45 -20.23
CA PRO A 469 -8.74 16.66 -20.76
C PRO A 469 -9.86 16.73 -19.72
N ASP A 470 -9.74 16.06 -18.58
CA ASP A 470 -10.76 15.96 -17.51
C ASP A 470 -10.41 16.75 -16.24
N ALA A 471 -9.41 17.61 -16.30
CA ALA A 471 -8.90 18.34 -15.14
C ALA A 471 -9.96 19.24 -14.48
N VAL A 472 -10.67 20.03 -15.29
CA VAL A 472 -11.72 20.93 -14.81
C VAL A 472 -12.90 20.15 -14.24
N GLU A 473 -13.35 19.09 -14.92
CA GLU A 473 -14.43 18.24 -14.44
C GLU A 473 -14.13 17.61 -13.08
N LYS A 474 -12.91 17.07 -12.90
CA LYS A 474 -12.45 16.50 -11.63
C LYS A 474 -12.40 17.54 -10.51
N ALA A 475 -11.93 18.74 -10.81
CA ALA A 475 -11.91 19.83 -9.83
C ALA A 475 -13.31 20.24 -9.40
N VAL A 476 -14.21 20.44 -10.36
CA VAL A 476 -15.61 20.79 -10.10
C VAL A 476 -16.33 19.71 -9.29
N GLN A 477 -16.22 18.46 -9.71
CA GLN A 477 -16.87 17.35 -8.99
C GLN A 477 -16.36 17.26 -7.55
N THR A 478 -15.05 17.43 -7.34
CA THR A 478 -14.48 17.38 -5.99
C THR A 478 -15.01 18.52 -5.12
N LEU A 479 -15.09 19.74 -5.64
CA LEU A 479 -15.63 20.89 -4.89
C LEU A 479 -17.13 20.76 -4.61
N LEU A 480 -17.89 20.11 -5.49
CA LEU A 480 -19.31 19.79 -5.24
C LEU A 480 -19.49 18.71 -4.18
N ASP A 481 -18.65 17.69 -4.21
CA ASP A 481 -18.67 16.57 -3.24
C ASP A 481 -18.18 17.02 -1.84
N HIS A 482 -17.43 18.11 -1.77
CA HIS A 482 -16.83 18.68 -0.56
C HIS A 482 -17.19 20.17 -0.39
N PRO A 483 -18.45 20.50 0.00
CA PRO A 483 -18.92 21.90 0.08
C PRO A 483 -18.15 22.78 1.08
N ASP A 484 -17.40 22.16 1.99
CA ASP A 484 -16.53 22.82 2.97
C ASP A 484 -15.11 23.11 2.46
N VAL A 485 -14.78 22.65 1.25
CA VAL A 485 -13.46 22.84 0.62
C VAL A 485 -13.47 24.09 -0.24
N ASP A 486 -12.43 24.91 -0.11
CA ASP A 486 -12.26 26.17 -0.82
C ASP A 486 -11.29 26.05 -1.99
N MET A 487 -10.37 25.09 -1.94
CA MET A 487 -9.37 24.87 -2.97
C MET A 487 -9.06 23.38 -3.14
N VAL A 488 -8.98 22.94 -4.37
CA VAL A 488 -8.46 21.61 -4.73
C VAL A 488 -7.20 21.76 -5.57
N TYR A 489 -6.27 20.81 -5.45
CA TYR A 489 -5.13 20.68 -6.36
C TYR A 489 -4.78 19.22 -6.57
N GLY A 490 -4.25 18.94 -7.74
CA GLY A 490 -3.92 17.57 -8.14
C GLY A 490 -2.46 17.38 -8.52
N GLU A 491 -2.21 16.32 -9.22
CA GLU A 491 -0.90 15.97 -9.70
C GLU A 491 -0.60 16.55 -11.08
N GLY A 492 0.69 16.75 -11.36
CA GLY A 492 1.17 17.26 -12.62
C GLY A 492 2.47 16.61 -13.07
N PHE A 493 2.79 16.80 -14.34
CA PHE A 493 4.09 16.47 -14.89
C PHE A 493 4.84 17.74 -15.31
N TYR A 494 6.17 17.72 -15.17
CA TYR A 494 7.01 18.62 -15.88
C TYR A 494 7.13 18.16 -17.34
N ILE A 495 6.98 19.11 -18.28
CA ILE A 495 7.22 18.89 -19.70
C ILE A 495 8.39 19.72 -20.17
N ASP A 496 9.11 19.24 -21.19
CA ASP A 496 10.14 20.01 -21.88
C ASP A 496 9.52 21.00 -22.90
N LYS A 497 10.35 21.74 -23.61
CA LYS A 497 9.87 22.70 -24.59
C LYS A 497 9.11 22.03 -25.77
N ASP A 498 9.36 20.76 -26.05
CA ASP A 498 8.70 19.96 -27.09
C ASP A 498 7.45 19.21 -26.57
N SER A 499 6.92 19.59 -25.39
CA SER A 499 5.75 18.99 -24.72
C SER A 499 5.91 17.52 -24.30
N ARG A 500 7.15 17.03 -24.16
CA ARG A 500 7.42 15.68 -23.69
C ARG A 500 7.46 15.66 -22.16
N GLU A 501 6.74 14.73 -21.56
CA GLU A 501 6.80 14.51 -20.10
C GLU A 501 8.20 14.09 -19.67
N THR A 502 8.73 14.78 -18.66
CA THR A 502 10.09 14.55 -18.14
C THR A 502 10.08 13.94 -16.74
N GLN A 503 9.39 14.59 -15.82
CA GLN A 503 9.34 14.17 -14.42
C GLN A 503 7.98 14.53 -13.80
N ARG A 504 7.45 13.63 -12.96
CA ARG A 504 6.26 13.94 -12.15
C ARG A 504 6.56 15.04 -11.15
N TYR A 505 5.68 16.01 -11.02
CA TYR A 505 5.79 17.03 -9.98
C TYR A 505 5.69 16.36 -8.60
N ALA A 506 6.47 16.82 -7.62
CA ALA A 506 6.50 16.25 -6.28
C ALA A 506 5.32 16.76 -5.42
N THR A 507 4.09 16.61 -5.92
CA THR A 507 2.87 16.90 -5.16
C THR A 507 2.75 15.97 -3.95
N LYS A 508 2.17 16.48 -2.87
CA LYS A 508 1.97 15.73 -1.63
C LYS A 508 0.58 16.05 -1.08
N LEU A 509 0.11 15.18 -0.20
CA LEU A 509 -1.04 15.48 0.66
C LEU A 509 -0.87 16.83 1.33
N PHE A 510 -1.97 17.58 1.36
CA PHE A 510 -1.98 18.88 1.99
C PHE A 510 -1.76 18.78 3.50
N ASP A 511 -0.79 19.53 4.00
CA ASP A 511 -0.59 19.79 5.43
C ASP A 511 -0.13 21.24 5.61
N HIS A 512 -0.91 22.01 6.34
CA HIS A 512 -0.63 23.42 6.58
C HIS A 512 0.77 23.68 7.18
N LYS A 513 1.25 22.77 8.05
CA LYS A 513 2.59 22.90 8.63
C LYS A 513 3.70 22.60 7.63
N SER A 514 3.47 21.60 6.79
CA SER A 514 4.42 21.21 5.73
C SER A 514 4.50 22.26 4.63
N LEU A 515 3.40 22.99 4.35
CA LEU A 515 3.40 24.10 3.41
C LEU A 515 4.43 25.19 3.76
N ALA A 516 4.74 25.42 5.05
CA ALA A 516 5.82 26.32 5.45
C ALA A 516 7.20 25.86 4.94
N SER A 517 7.43 24.55 4.81
CA SER A 517 8.72 23.92 4.54
C SER A 517 9.00 23.64 3.07
N GLU A 518 7.95 23.55 2.25
CA GLU A 518 8.03 23.23 0.83
C GLU A 518 6.76 23.66 0.08
N CYS A 519 6.88 23.99 -1.19
CA CYS A 519 5.72 24.16 -2.08
C CYS A 519 5.33 22.81 -2.64
N MET A 520 4.27 22.21 -2.08
CA MET A 520 3.76 20.89 -2.46
C MET A 520 2.65 20.95 -3.52
N ILE A 521 2.26 22.13 -3.94
CA ILE A 521 1.16 22.37 -4.87
C ILE A 521 1.73 22.67 -6.25
N CYS A 522 1.39 21.87 -7.23
CA CYS A 522 1.66 22.17 -8.63
C CYS A 522 0.70 23.26 -9.09
N GLN A 523 1.20 24.47 -9.34
CA GLN A 523 0.39 25.67 -9.54
C GLN A 523 -0.73 25.47 -10.59
N PRO A 524 -0.48 24.94 -11.80
CA PRO A 524 -1.53 24.81 -12.81
C PRO A 524 -2.63 23.79 -12.45
N THR A 525 -2.40 22.92 -11.43
CA THR A 525 -3.43 21.95 -11.01
C THR A 525 -4.41 22.51 -9.98
N ALA A 526 -4.22 23.77 -9.54
CA ALA A 526 -4.99 24.36 -8.47
C ALA A 526 -6.26 25.05 -8.99
N PHE A 527 -7.41 24.66 -8.40
CA PHE A 527 -8.71 25.30 -8.61
C PHE A 527 -9.28 25.72 -7.26
N PHE A 528 -9.79 26.94 -7.17
CA PHE A 528 -10.27 27.50 -5.92
C PHE A 528 -11.57 28.29 -6.11
N THR A 529 -12.37 28.38 -5.05
CA THR A 529 -13.62 29.14 -5.10
C THR A 529 -13.33 30.64 -5.23
N LYS A 530 -14.18 31.36 -5.97
CA LYS A 530 -14.08 32.81 -6.06
C LYS A 530 -14.24 33.45 -4.69
N GLU A 531 -15.13 32.89 -3.86
CA GLU A 531 -15.36 33.34 -2.48
C GLU A 531 -14.10 33.38 -1.63
N ILE A 532 -13.23 32.33 -1.70
CA ILE A 532 -12.00 32.34 -0.91
C ILE A 532 -11.04 33.43 -1.38
N VAL A 533 -10.96 33.72 -2.69
CA VAL A 533 -10.11 34.80 -3.20
C VAL A 533 -10.65 36.16 -2.77
N GLU A 534 -11.95 36.36 -2.74
CA GLU A 534 -12.57 37.57 -2.21
C GLU A 534 -12.27 37.74 -0.71
N LYS A 535 -12.25 36.64 0.04
CA LYS A 535 -11.93 36.64 1.47
C LYS A 535 -10.47 36.95 1.76
N VAL A 536 -9.53 36.27 1.07
CA VAL A 536 -8.09 36.39 1.36
C VAL A 536 -7.42 37.50 0.56
N GLY A 537 -8.06 38.04 -0.45
CA GLY A 537 -7.53 39.03 -1.39
C GLY A 537 -6.79 38.43 -2.58
N LEU A 538 -6.62 39.27 -3.60
CA LEU A 538 -5.98 38.92 -4.86
C LEU A 538 -4.48 38.62 -4.70
N LEU A 539 -3.80 38.16 -5.79
CA LEU A 539 -2.35 37.96 -5.81
C LEU A 539 -1.62 39.31 -5.48
N ARG A 540 -0.54 39.18 -4.76
CA ARG A 540 0.31 40.33 -4.44
C ARG A 540 1.16 40.73 -5.66
N ALA A 541 0.84 41.89 -6.23
CA ALA A 541 1.49 42.42 -7.45
C ALA A 541 2.97 42.83 -7.22
N ASP A 542 3.40 42.99 -5.97
CA ASP A 542 4.79 43.25 -5.62
C ASP A 542 5.68 42.00 -5.64
N LEU A 543 5.09 40.81 -5.72
CA LEU A 543 5.80 39.53 -5.88
C LEU A 543 5.97 39.17 -7.36
N GLN A 544 7.15 38.64 -7.69
CA GLN A 544 7.49 38.32 -9.06
C GLN A 544 7.66 36.80 -9.31
N LEU A 545 7.91 36.00 -8.26
CA LEU A 545 8.41 34.63 -8.41
C LEU A 545 7.73 33.60 -7.51
N CYS A 546 7.03 34.02 -6.44
CA CYS A 546 6.35 33.10 -5.51
C CYS A 546 4.93 33.58 -5.14
N MET A 547 4.28 34.30 -6.06
CA MET A 547 2.95 34.86 -5.86
C MET A 547 1.86 33.81 -5.68
N ASP A 548 2.03 32.65 -6.34
CA ASP A 548 1.20 31.46 -6.18
C ASP A 548 1.36 30.87 -4.77
N TYR A 549 2.59 30.60 -4.37
CA TYR A 549 2.90 30.03 -3.07
C TYR A 549 2.42 30.94 -1.91
N GLU A 550 2.54 32.25 -2.06
CA GLU A 550 2.03 33.21 -1.10
C GLU A 550 0.50 33.18 -1.01
N LEU A 551 -0.19 33.09 -2.15
CA LEU A 551 -1.65 32.92 -2.18
C LEU A 551 -2.08 31.62 -1.48
N TRP A 552 -1.38 30.51 -1.72
CA TRP A 552 -1.66 29.24 -1.03
C TRP A 552 -1.51 29.31 0.48
N MET A 553 -0.51 30.07 0.97
CA MET A 553 -0.35 30.32 2.41
C MET A 553 -1.54 31.09 3.00
N ARG A 554 -2.09 32.09 2.28
CA ARG A 554 -3.30 32.81 2.73
C ARG A 554 -4.54 31.93 2.67
N ILE A 555 -4.76 31.22 1.56
CA ILE A 555 -5.91 30.32 1.42
C ILE A 555 -5.88 29.27 2.51
N SER A 556 -4.74 28.65 2.77
CA SER A 556 -4.61 27.58 3.77
C SER A 556 -4.86 28.03 5.22
N LYS A 557 -4.82 29.32 5.51
CA LYS A 557 -5.15 29.87 6.84
C LYS A 557 -6.63 30.13 7.03
N GLU A 558 -7.32 30.47 5.97
CA GLU A 558 -8.68 30.99 5.99
C GLU A 558 -9.71 30.01 5.43
N GLY A 559 -9.24 29.00 4.71
CA GLY A 559 -10.07 28.03 4.02
C GLY A 559 -9.51 26.61 4.10
N LYS A 560 -10.27 25.67 3.59
CA LYS A 560 -9.90 24.24 3.51
C LYS A 560 -9.33 23.92 2.14
N VAL A 561 -8.17 23.26 2.12
CA VAL A 561 -7.46 22.82 0.91
C VAL A 561 -7.46 21.28 0.84
N LEU A 562 -7.86 20.71 -0.29
CA LEU A 562 -7.91 19.27 -0.52
C LEU A 562 -7.00 18.88 -1.68
N TYR A 563 -6.13 17.89 -1.44
CA TYR A 563 -5.35 17.25 -2.48
C TYR A 563 -6.18 16.13 -3.14
N VAL A 564 -6.10 16.05 -4.47
CA VAL A 564 -6.69 14.96 -5.24
C VAL A 564 -5.61 14.22 -6.03
N PRO A 565 -5.55 12.89 -5.99
CA PRO A 565 -4.51 12.11 -6.66
C PRO A 565 -4.82 11.91 -8.15
N TYR A 566 -5.32 12.96 -8.79
CA TYR A 566 -5.61 12.98 -10.21
C TYR A 566 -4.56 13.79 -10.97
N LEU A 567 -4.14 13.28 -12.11
CA LEU A 567 -3.29 14.01 -13.01
C LEU A 567 -4.14 15.09 -13.71
N MET A 568 -3.79 16.37 -13.49
CA MET A 568 -4.61 17.50 -13.91
C MET A 568 -3.93 18.45 -14.87
N ALA A 569 -2.60 18.64 -14.77
CA ALA A 569 -1.90 19.61 -15.59
C ALA A 569 -0.44 19.24 -15.86
N THR A 570 0.14 19.89 -16.85
CA THR A 570 1.58 19.89 -17.06
C THR A 570 2.17 21.27 -16.75
N SER A 571 3.45 21.30 -16.35
CA SER A 571 4.19 22.54 -16.14
C SER A 571 5.46 22.52 -16.97
N ARG A 572 5.63 23.50 -17.86
CA ARG A 572 6.72 23.53 -18.82
C ARG A 572 8.02 24.06 -18.20
N MET A 573 9.10 23.29 -18.40
CA MET A 573 10.42 23.63 -17.86
C MET A 573 11.44 23.74 -19.01
N TYR A 574 12.01 24.94 -19.18
CA TYR A 574 13.05 25.25 -20.16
C TYR A 574 14.04 26.26 -19.59
N GLU A 575 15.20 26.45 -20.22
CA GLU A 575 16.31 27.23 -19.65
C GLU A 575 15.94 28.67 -19.36
N ASP A 576 15.16 29.29 -20.25
CA ASP A 576 14.71 30.70 -20.12
C ASP A 576 13.48 30.87 -19.22
N ASN A 577 12.96 29.77 -18.67
CA ASN A 577 11.83 29.80 -17.73
C ASN A 577 12.17 30.71 -16.54
N LYS A 578 11.20 31.54 -16.14
CA LYS A 578 11.34 32.56 -15.11
C LYS A 578 11.85 32.02 -13.76
N THR A 579 11.43 30.82 -13.40
CA THR A 579 11.84 30.15 -12.16
C THR A 579 13.30 29.67 -12.22
N MET A 580 13.73 29.13 -13.34
CA MET A 580 15.09 28.60 -13.52
C MET A 580 16.10 29.71 -13.66
N SER A 581 15.84 30.71 -14.50
CA SER A 581 16.75 31.82 -14.79
C SER A 581 16.96 32.74 -13.57
N ARG A 582 15.97 32.88 -12.67
CA ARG A 582 16.00 33.76 -11.49
C ARG A 582 16.01 33.02 -10.16
N ARG A 583 16.51 31.82 -10.08
CA ARG A 583 16.42 30.91 -8.92
C ARG A 583 16.93 31.51 -7.59
N SER A 584 17.95 32.38 -7.61
CA SER A 584 18.41 33.09 -6.41
C SER A 584 17.37 34.06 -5.85
N GLU A 585 16.61 34.68 -6.73
CA GLU A 585 15.54 35.62 -6.34
C GLU A 585 14.33 34.85 -5.82
N VAL A 586 14.00 33.71 -6.42
CA VAL A 586 12.97 32.79 -5.91
C VAL A 586 13.25 32.45 -4.44
N TYR A 587 14.46 31.98 -4.11
CA TYR A 587 14.80 31.67 -2.72
C TYR A 587 14.66 32.88 -1.78
N ARG A 588 15.03 34.07 -2.25
CA ARG A 588 14.92 35.32 -1.44
C ARG A 588 13.47 35.71 -1.19
N GLU A 589 12.62 35.65 -2.23
CA GLU A 589 11.18 35.95 -2.10
C GLU A 589 10.51 34.90 -1.20
N VAL A 590 10.69 33.62 -1.46
CA VAL A 590 10.12 32.54 -0.63
C VAL A 590 10.53 32.67 0.83
N CYS A 591 11.83 32.86 1.14
CA CYS A 591 12.27 33.01 2.52
C CYS A 591 11.65 34.26 3.21
N ARG A 592 11.43 35.34 2.47
CA ARG A 592 10.78 36.53 2.98
C ARG A 592 9.31 36.29 3.32
N GLU A 593 8.58 35.66 2.39
CA GLU A 593 7.15 35.42 2.56
C GLU A 593 6.87 34.33 3.61
N VAL A 594 7.64 33.23 3.61
CA VAL A 594 7.53 32.21 4.66
C VAL A 594 7.79 32.78 6.03
N LYS A 595 8.82 33.67 6.19
CA LYS A 595 9.05 34.36 7.45
C LYS A 595 7.89 35.27 7.83
N HIS A 596 7.30 36.00 6.87
CA HIS A 596 6.15 36.86 7.10
C HIS A 596 4.94 36.06 7.61
N HIS A 597 4.61 34.96 6.95
CA HIS A 597 3.42 34.15 7.25
C HIS A 597 3.55 33.24 8.48
N TYR A 598 4.76 32.69 8.75
CA TYR A 598 5.00 31.69 9.80
C TYR A 598 5.93 32.16 10.92
N GLY A 599 6.51 33.38 10.81
CA GLY A 599 7.42 33.91 11.81
C GLY A 599 8.84 33.41 11.80
N TYR A 600 9.13 32.35 10.99
CA TYR A 600 10.46 31.77 10.83
C TYR A 600 10.60 31.17 9.42
N VAL A 601 11.85 30.86 9.01
CA VAL A 601 12.13 30.16 7.76
C VAL A 601 12.62 28.74 8.07
N PRO A 602 11.92 27.69 7.63
CA PRO A 602 12.34 26.31 7.81
C PRO A 602 13.71 25.99 7.22
N HIS A 603 14.37 25.00 7.81
CA HIS A 603 15.73 24.61 7.42
C HIS A 603 15.80 24.13 5.96
N THR A 604 14.74 23.53 5.44
CA THR A 604 14.64 23.05 4.07
C THR A 604 14.90 24.15 3.05
N TRP A 605 14.24 25.28 3.18
CA TRP A 605 14.46 26.45 2.33
C TRP A 605 15.87 27.03 2.49
N LEU A 606 16.37 27.15 3.72
CA LEU A 606 17.72 27.67 3.98
C LEU A 606 18.80 26.75 3.45
N LEU A 607 18.61 25.43 3.58
CA LEU A 607 19.55 24.43 3.05
C LEU A 607 19.55 24.43 1.52
N GLY A 608 18.39 24.39 0.90
CA GLY A 608 18.24 24.46 -0.55
C GLY A 608 18.91 25.74 -1.12
N TYR A 609 18.67 26.88 -0.48
CA TYR A 609 19.32 28.14 -0.88
C TYR A 609 20.86 28.11 -0.70
N ALA A 610 21.34 27.55 0.41
CA ALA A 610 22.77 27.42 0.66
C ALA A 610 23.45 26.48 -0.33
N MET A 611 22.78 25.39 -0.72
CA MET A 611 23.26 24.46 -1.77
C MET A 611 23.34 25.15 -3.13
N TYR A 612 22.29 25.85 -3.53
CA TYR A 612 22.29 26.63 -4.77
C TYR A 612 23.42 27.68 -4.79
N LEU A 613 23.64 28.44 -3.69
CA LEU A 613 24.72 29.40 -3.60
C LEU A 613 26.12 28.75 -3.71
N LYS A 614 26.28 27.50 -3.28
CA LYS A 614 27.49 26.71 -3.47
C LYS A 614 27.70 26.33 -4.93
N GLU A 615 26.64 25.88 -5.62
CA GLU A 615 26.70 25.53 -7.05
C GLU A 615 27.20 26.72 -7.88
N MET A 616 26.63 27.92 -7.60
CA MET A 616 27.02 29.17 -8.26
C MET A 616 28.43 29.68 -7.87
N LYS A 617 28.91 29.33 -6.69
CA LYS A 617 30.23 29.73 -6.16
C LYS A 617 30.91 28.57 -5.44
N PRO A 618 31.61 27.65 -6.16
CA PRO A 618 32.12 26.38 -5.60
C PRO A 618 33.08 26.53 -4.39
N ARG A 619 33.74 27.70 -4.25
CA ARG A 619 34.64 28.00 -3.10
C ARG A 619 33.89 28.23 -1.78
N ARG A 620 32.55 28.43 -1.83
CA ARG A 620 31.75 28.62 -0.61
C ARG A 620 31.47 27.29 0.07
N ARG A 621 31.54 27.27 1.40
CA ARG A 621 31.15 26.10 2.21
C ARG A 621 29.66 26.19 2.52
N VAL A 622 28.89 25.15 2.17
CA VAL A 622 27.42 25.11 2.42
C VAL A 622 27.07 25.45 3.88
N LYS A 623 27.85 24.91 4.84
CA LYS A 623 27.64 25.19 6.26
C LYS A 623 27.73 26.68 6.62
N LEU A 624 28.68 27.42 6.04
CA LEU A 624 28.82 28.87 6.27
C LEU A 624 27.69 29.64 5.62
N CYS A 625 27.28 29.28 4.38
CA CYS A 625 26.14 29.88 3.71
C CYS A 625 24.86 29.64 4.51
N TYR A 626 24.63 28.40 4.97
CA TYR A 626 23.49 28.05 5.77
C TYR A 626 23.43 28.84 7.08
N GLY A 627 24.56 28.91 7.83
CA GLY A 627 24.64 29.67 9.05
C GLY A 627 24.34 31.15 8.87
N ALA A 628 24.88 31.77 7.81
CA ALA A 628 24.61 33.17 7.48
C ALA A 628 23.14 33.42 7.11
N LEU A 629 22.54 32.52 6.32
CA LEU A 629 21.11 32.57 5.98
C LEU A 629 20.24 32.34 7.20
N PHE A 630 20.60 31.40 8.07
CA PHE A 630 19.86 31.18 9.30
C PHE A 630 19.86 32.42 10.19
N LEU A 631 21.02 33.04 10.42
CA LEU A 631 21.12 34.30 11.19
C LEU A 631 20.31 35.41 10.51
N LYS A 632 20.35 35.55 9.21
CA LYS A 632 19.60 36.55 8.46
C LYS A 632 18.09 36.45 8.67
N TYR A 633 17.54 35.24 8.58
CA TYR A 633 16.08 35.02 8.56
C TYR A 633 15.48 34.61 9.90
N ASN A 634 16.26 33.99 10.80
CA ASN A 634 15.77 33.44 12.08
C ASN A 634 16.51 34.00 13.31
N TYR A 635 17.11 35.20 13.25
CA TYR A 635 17.85 35.79 14.37
C TYR A 635 17.03 35.93 15.65
N ASN A 636 15.72 36.02 15.51
CA ASN A 636 14.75 36.15 16.62
C ASN A 636 14.23 34.81 17.16
N ARG A 637 14.75 33.67 16.68
CA ARG A 637 14.33 32.32 17.08
C ARG A 637 15.52 31.43 17.45
N PRO A 638 16.27 31.76 18.55
CA PRO A 638 17.40 30.98 19.00
C PRO A 638 16.99 29.57 19.45
N ASP A 639 15.77 29.40 19.98
CA ASP A 639 15.13 28.13 20.29
C ASP A 639 15.04 27.19 19.05
N TYR A 640 14.65 27.73 17.92
CA TYR A 640 14.56 27.01 16.66
C TYR A 640 15.95 26.58 16.17
N PHE A 641 16.97 27.44 16.32
CA PHE A 641 18.36 27.08 15.99
C PHE A 641 18.86 25.89 16.81
N ILE A 642 18.64 25.94 18.13
CA ILE A 642 19.03 24.84 19.03
C ILE A 642 18.31 23.53 18.64
N SER A 643 17.03 23.63 18.30
CA SER A 643 16.24 22.47 17.82
C SER A 643 16.79 21.90 16.52
N CYS A 644 17.12 22.73 15.53
CA CYS A 644 17.72 22.31 14.26
C CYS A 644 19.10 21.66 14.46
N VAL A 645 19.93 22.25 15.32
CA VAL A 645 21.25 21.69 15.67
C VAL A 645 21.09 20.34 16.37
N LYS A 646 20.17 20.22 17.34
CA LYS A 646 19.87 18.94 18.01
C LYS A 646 19.38 17.88 17.02
N LYS A 647 18.48 18.24 16.11
CA LYS A 647 17.97 17.31 15.05
C LYS A 647 19.10 16.88 14.12
N PHE A 648 19.96 17.82 13.68
CA PHE A 648 21.14 17.51 12.85
C PHE A 648 22.14 16.60 13.56
N LEU A 649 22.40 16.84 14.85
CA LEU A 649 23.28 15.99 15.66
C LEU A 649 22.69 14.61 15.89
N ARG A 650 21.36 14.48 16.10
CA ARG A 650 20.66 13.20 16.16
C ARG A 650 20.74 12.45 14.83
N MET A 651 20.40 13.07 13.71
CA MET A 651 20.54 12.45 12.38
C MET A 651 21.98 11.97 12.11
N ARG A 652 22.99 12.70 12.61
CA ARG A 652 24.40 12.33 12.48
C ARG A 652 24.82 11.21 13.44
N ALA A 653 24.20 11.13 14.62
CA ALA A 653 24.37 10.04 15.57
C ALA A 653 23.65 8.78 15.06
N ASP A 654 22.45 8.94 14.52
CA ASP A 654 21.67 7.85 13.90
C ASP A 654 22.35 7.34 12.63
N ALA A 655 22.93 8.23 11.81
CA ALA A 655 23.74 7.84 10.64
C ALA A 655 25.10 7.21 11.00
N LYS A 656 25.68 7.53 12.18
CA LYS A 656 26.89 6.86 12.69
C LYS A 656 26.57 5.53 13.39
N ASN A 657 25.39 5.39 13.98
CA ASN A 657 24.91 4.22 14.69
C ASN A 657 23.96 3.35 13.85
N ALA A 658 23.50 3.86 12.70
CA ALA A 658 22.92 2.98 11.69
C ALA A 658 24.07 2.01 11.31
N PRO A 659 23.90 0.69 11.51
CA PRO A 659 24.76 -0.24 10.83
C PRO A 659 24.74 0.18 9.38
N ALA A 660 25.91 0.31 8.74
CA ALA A 660 25.98 0.44 7.31
C ALA A 660 24.99 -0.59 6.80
N ILE A 661 23.88 -0.14 6.22
CA ILE A 661 22.96 -1.04 5.55
C ILE A 661 23.77 -1.46 4.34
N MET A 662 24.64 -2.46 4.57
CA MET A 662 25.07 -3.30 3.48
C MET A 662 23.77 -3.84 2.91
N PRO A 663 23.44 -3.58 1.67
CA PRO A 663 22.30 -4.23 1.04
C PRO A 663 22.51 -5.72 1.30
N PRO A 664 21.45 -6.47 1.62
CA PRO A 664 21.56 -7.92 1.64
C PRO A 664 22.28 -8.33 0.35
N GLU A 665 23.15 -9.31 0.42
CA GLU A 665 24.06 -9.72 -0.67
C GLU A 665 23.35 -9.84 -2.05
N PHE A 666 22.02 -9.91 -2.02
CA PHE A 666 21.10 -9.95 -3.16
C PHE A 666 19.98 -8.93 -2.97
N SER A 667 20.05 -7.76 -3.59
CA SER A 667 19.00 -6.75 -3.46
C SER A 667 18.72 -5.96 -4.74
N ARG A 668 17.45 -5.60 -4.90
CA ARG A 668 16.99 -4.54 -5.81
C ARG A 668 16.49 -3.38 -4.95
N TYR A 669 16.96 -2.20 -5.25
CA TYR A 669 16.52 -0.99 -4.57
C TYR A 669 15.12 -0.56 -5.06
N PRO A 670 14.35 0.22 -4.26
CA PRO A 670 13.01 0.67 -4.64
C PRO A 670 12.95 1.44 -5.97
N ASP A 671 14.04 2.13 -6.33
CA ASP A 671 14.20 2.87 -7.59
C ASP A 671 14.61 1.98 -8.79
N GLY A 672 14.58 0.66 -8.61
CA GLY A 672 14.88 -0.34 -9.66
C GLY A 672 16.34 -0.70 -9.82
N TRP A 673 17.27 0.07 -9.25
CA TRP A 673 18.69 -0.27 -9.28
C TRP A 673 18.99 -1.59 -8.58
N ILE A 674 19.96 -2.33 -9.10
CA ILE A 674 20.54 -3.49 -8.39
C ILE A 674 21.98 -3.17 -8.01
N GLY A 675 22.42 -3.75 -6.88
CA GLY A 675 23.81 -3.73 -6.46
C GLY A 675 24.63 -4.72 -7.29
N ARG A 676 25.70 -5.25 -6.70
CA ARG A 676 26.58 -6.23 -7.38
C ARG A 676 25.87 -7.54 -7.67
N LYS A 677 24.89 -7.93 -6.84
CA LYS A 677 24.11 -9.16 -6.99
C LYS A 677 22.63 -8.91 -6.77
N TYR A 678 21.81 -9.58 -7.52
CA TYR A 678 20.36 -9.58 -7.39
C TYR A 678 19.82 -11.01 -7.47
N ARG A 679 18.82 -11.34 -6.64
CA ARG A 679 18.13 -12.63 -6.66
C ARG A 679 16.62 -12.43 -6.64
N ALA A 680 15.91 -13.17 -7.46
CA ALA A 680 14.45 -13.23 -7.48
C ALA A 680 13.97 -14.68 -7.60
N GLU A 681 12.83 -14.99 -6.99
CA GLU A 681 12.10 -16.23 -7.22
C GLU A 681 10.92 -15.97 -8.13
N LEU A 682 10.81 -16.72 -9.22
CA LEU A 682 9.77 -16.59 -10.24
C LEU A 682 9.02 -17.91 -10.41
N PRO A 683 7.68 -17.87 -10.58
CA PRO A 683 6.87 -19.06 -10.85
C PRO A 683 7.12 -19.56 -12.27
N THR A 684 7.43 -20.85 -12.43
CA THR A 684 7.72 -21.47 -13.74
C THR A 684 6.48 -21.95 -14.49
N ASN A 685 5.31 -21.93 -13.84
CA ASN A 685 4.03 -22.29 -14.46
C ASN A 685 3.50 -21.28 -15.49
N LEU A 686 4.22 -20.15 -15.68
CA LEU A 686 3.82 -19.08 -16.59
C LEU A 686 4.46 -19.20 -17.99
N GLY A 687 5.48 -20.07 -18.18
CA GLY A 687 6.15 -20.24 -19.47
C GLY A 687 7.54 -20.85 -19.39
N SER A 688 8.21 -20.92 -20.55
CA SER A 688 9.54 -21.49 -20.70
C SER A 688 10.65 -20.50 -21.01
N LYS A 689 10.33 -19.20 -21.05
CA LYS A 689 11.30 -18.14 -21.38
C LYS A 689 11.40 -17.11 -20.28
N LEU A 690 12.62 -16.80 -19.85
CA LEU A 690 12.92 -15.70 -18.94
C LEU A 690 13.19 -14.42 -19.74
N VAL A 691 12.42 -13.37 -19.48
CA VAL A 691 12.62 -12.05 -20.09
C VAL A 691 13.13 -11.08 -19.06
N LEU A 692 14.31 -10.52 -19.30
CA LEU A 692 14.97 -9.50 -18.50
C LEU A 692 14.99 -8.17 -19.27
N LYS A 693 14.34 -7.15 -18.73
CA LYS A 693 14.36 -5.78 -19.26
C LYS A 693 15.00 -4.83 -18.24
N GLY A 694 15.79 -3.90 -18.74
CA GLY A 694 16.42 -2.92 -17.87
C GLY A 694 17.03 -1.75 -18.62
N VAL A 695 17.64 -0.84 -17.84
CA VAL A 695 18.33 0.34 -18.38
C VAL A 695 19.75 0.40 -17.83
N HIS A 696 20.69 0.56 -18.71
CA HIS A 696 22.10 0.79 -18.43
C HIS A 696 22.40 2.29 -18.60
N ASN A 697 22.47 3.03 -17.49
CA ASN A 697 22.55 4.49 -17.49
C ASN A 697 23.96 5.04 -17.21
N TRP A 698 24.98 4.19 -17.05
CA TRP A 698 26.31 4.61 -16.65
C TRP A 698 27.40 4.07 -17.58
N ASN A 699 28.31 4.95 -18.02
CA ASN A 699 29.47 4.56 -18.82
C ASN A 699 30.57 4.00 -17.91
N PHE A 700 30.65 2.69 -17.78
CA PHE A 700 31.74 2.03 -17.10
C PHE A 700 33.03 2.04 -17.93
N PRO A 701 34.24 2.06 -17.32
CA PRO A 701 35.50 2.00 -18.00
C PRO A 701 35.70 0.75 -18.88
N LYS A 702 34.99 -0.32 -18.53
CA LYS A 702 34.91 -1.57 -19.31
C LYS A 702 33.45 -1.92 -19.52
N PRO A 703 33.09 -2.71 -20.54
CA PRO A 703 31.70 -3.16 -20.72
C PRO A 703 31.16 -3.82 -19.48
N LEU A 704 29.91 -3.44 -19.10
CA LEU A 704 29.22 -4.07 -17.99
C LEU A 704 28.78 -5.48 -18.37
N GLN A 705 29.19 -6.47 -17.59
CA GLN A 705 28.77 -7.86 -17.77
C GLN A 705 27.79 -8.23 -16.67
N LEU A 706 26.61 -8.71 -17.07
CA LEU A 706 25.61 -9.26 -16.16
C LEU A 706 25.56 -10.78 -16.35
N LYS A 707 26.05 -11.51 -15.38
CA LYS A 707 25.97 -12.98 -15.35
C LYS A 707 24.62 -13.40 -14.81
N VAL A 708 23.87 -14.18 -15.60
CA VAL A 708 22.54 -14.65 -15.26
C VAL A 708 22.59 -16.13 -14.93
N ARG A 709 22.11 -16.51 -13.75
CA ARG A 709 21.98 -17.89 -13.30
C ARG A 709 20.53 -18.23 -13.01
N VAL A 710 20.15 -19.46 -13.28
CA VAL A 710 18.84 -20.01 -12.90
C VAL A 710 19.08 -21.29 -12.10
N ASN A 711 18.51 -21.34 -10.89
CA ASN A 711 18.70 -22.44 -9.94
C ASN A 711 20.19 -22.80 -9.72
N GLY A 712 21.03 -21.75 -9.64
CA GLY A 712 22.47 -21.87 -9.42
C GLY A 712 23.29 -22.27 -10.67
N LYS A 713 22.65 -22.53 -11.81
CA LYS A 713 23.36 -22.85 -13.08
C LYS A 713 23.49 -21.59 -13.94
N ASP A 714 24.68 -21.39 -14.53
CA ASP A 714 24.93 -20.31 -15.47
C ASP A 714 24.10 -20.50 -16.74
N ILE A 715 23.27 -19.52 -17.08
CA ILE A 715 22.42 -19.51 -18.28
C ILE A 715 23.06 -18.65 -19.36
N SER A 716 23.49 -17.43 -19.00
CA SER A 716 24.07 -16.50 -19.96
C SER A 716 24.87 -15.41 -19.27
N THR A 717 25.66 -14.68 -20.09
CA THR A 717 26.31 -13.44 -19.69
C THR A 717 25.94 -12.35 -20.70
N ILE A 718 25.25 -11.32 -20.25
CA ILE A 718 24.87 -10.16 -21.07
C ILE A 718 26.04 -9.17 -21.05
N LEU A 719 26.47 -8.70 -22.22
CA LEU A 719 27.48 -7.67 -22.35
C LEU A 719 26.83 -6.37 -22.77
N LEU A 720 26.80 -5.37 -21.86
CA LEU A 720 26.27 -4.03 -22.12
C LEU A 720 27.44 -3.09 -22.47
N THR A 721 27.56 -2.75 -23.74
CA THR A 721 28.64 -1.91 -24.28
C THR A 721 28.24 -0.45 -24.44
N GLN A 722 26.94 -0.15 -24.41
CA GLN A 722 26.40 1.19 -24.58
C GLN A 722 25.32 1.45 -23.54
N THR A 723 25.15 2.72 -23.15
CA THR A 723 24.04 3.14 -22.29
C THR A 723 22.72 3.08 -23.05
N GLY A 724 21.63 2.80 -22.36
CA GLY A 724 20.29 2.72 -22.91
C GLY A 724 19.47 1.55 -22.37
N LYS A 725 18.29 1.38 -22.93
CA LYS A 725 17.42 0.25 -22.61
C LYS A 725 17.94 -1.04 -23.23
N PHE A 726 17.79 -2.13 -22.52
CA PHE A 726 18.07 -3.49 -23.03
C PHE A 726 16.94 -4.45 -22.68
N GLU A 727 16.75 -5.44 -23.54
CA GLU A 727 15.85 -6.55 -23.34
C GLU A 727 16.56 -7.83 -23.80
N GLN A 728 16.56 -8.85 -22.96
CA GLN A 728 17.15 -10.15 -23.23
C GLN A 728 16.21 -11.27 -22.84
N THR A 729 16.10 -12.27 -23.68
CA THR A 729 15.26 -13.44 -23.48
C THR A 729 16.12 -14.70 -23.43
N PHE A 730 15.89 -15.56 -22.46
CA PHE A 730 16.61 -16.82 -22.25
C PHE A 730 15.62 -17.98 -22.15
N ASP A 731 15.96 -19.12 -22.73
CA ASP A 731 15.21 -20.34 -22.52
C ASP A 731 15.48 -20.88 -21.11
N LEU A 732 14.42 -21.23 -20.40
CA LEU A 732 14.53 -21.84 -19.08
C LEU A 732 14.73 -23.36 -19.22
N PRO A 733 15.67 -23.95 -18.45
CA PRO A 733 15.80 -25.41 -18.41
C PRO A 733 14.53 -26.01 -17.79
N ASP A 734 13.95 -26.98 -18.47
CA ASP A 734 12.82 -27.78 -17.95
C ASP A 734 13.31 -28.65 -16.77
N ASN A 735 12.88 -28.30 -15.57
CA ASN A 735 13.27 -29.00 -14.33
C ASN A 735 12.07 -29.45 -13.49
N GLY A 736 10.84 -29.34 -14.02
CA GLY A 736 9.62 -29.80 -13.33
C GLY A 736 9.30 -29.12 -12.01
N GLN A 737 9.93 -27.97 -11.71
CA GLN A 737 9.70 -27.20 -10.48
C GLN A 737 8.68 -26.09 -10.72
N MET A 738 7.85 -25.80 -9.72
CA MET A 738 6.83 -24.72 -9.79
C MET A 738 7.41 -23.31 -9.71
N SER A 739 8.68 -23.15 -9.32
CA SER A 739 9.38 -21.88 -9.28
C SER A 739 10.86 -22.06 -9.60
N CYS A 740 11.49 -20.99 -10.07
CA CYS A 740 12.93 -20.94 -10.25
C CYS A 740 13.55 -19.73 -9.55
N THR A 741 14.75 -19.90 -9.03
CA THR A 741 15.57 -18.80 -8.50
C THR A 741 16.41 -18.22 -9.63
N VAL A 742 16.23 -16.93 -9.91
CA VAL A 742 17.05 -16.20 -10.89
C VAL A 742 18.04 -15.32 -10.12
N GLU A 743 19.33 -15.46 -10.45
CA GLU A 743 20.41 -14.62 -9.90
C GLU A 743 21.07 -13.82 -11.01
N ILE A 744 21.30 -12.53 -10.78
CA ILE A 744 22.03 -11.65 -11.69
C ILE A 744 23.23 -11.08 -10.92
N GLU A 745 24.42 -11.27 -11.45
CA GLU A 745 25.67 -10.77 -10.86
C GLU A 745 26.38 -9.85 -11.85
N ALA A 746 26.62 -8.60 -11.44
CA ALA A 746 27.35 -7.61 -12.22
C ALA A 746 28.86 -7.70 -11.93
N ASN A 747 29.68 -7.58 -12.98
CA ASN A 747 31.14 -7.55 -12.85
C ASN A 747 31.67 -6.21 -12.34
N GLN A 748 30.87 -5.16 -12.41
CA GLN A 748 31.20 -3.79 -12.00
C GLN A 748 30.01 -3.14 -11.30
N THR A 749 30.31 -2.24 -10.37
CA THR A 749 29.36 -1.33 -9.72
C THR A 749 29.99 0.06 -9.67
N PHE A 750 29.19 1.07 -9.43
CA PHE A 750 29.65 2.43 -9.14
C PHE A 750 28.93 2.98 -7.91
N VAL A 751 29.58 3.90 -7.21
CA VAL A 751 28.99 4.65 -6.12
C VAL A 751 28.75 6.08 -6.61
N PRO A 752 27.52 6.54 -6.74
CA PRO A 752 27.23 7.86 -7.30
C PRO A 752 27.95 9.01 -6.61
N SER A 753 28.12 8.94 -5.30
CA SER A 753 28.85 9.96 -4.52
C SER A 753 30.35 10.07 -4.86
N GLU A 754 30.95 9.04 -5.45
CA GLU A 754 32.36 9.02 -5.84
C GLU A 754 32.58 9.57 -7.28
N HIS A 755 31.57 9.44 -8.13
CA HIS A 755 31.68 9.76 -9.56
C HIS A 755 30.91 11.02 -9.98
N VAL A 756 29.80 11.32 -9.28
CA VAL A 756 28.99 12.52 -9.49
C VAL A 756 28.71 13.17 -8.13
N LYS A 757 28.34 14.45 -8.10
CA LYS A 757 27.97 15.16 -6.87
C LYS A 757 26.62 14.68 -6.34
N SER A 758 26.56 13.45 -5.88
CA SER A 758 25.40 12.78 -5.32
C SER A 758 25.60 12.48 -3.83
N ALA A 759 24.52 12.40 -3.07
CA ALA A 759 24.51 11.90 -1.70
C ALA A 759 24.27 10.39 -1.63
N ASP A 760 24.17 9.73 -2.77
CA ASP A 760 23.93 8.29 -2.87
C ASP A 760 25.26 7.53 -2.74
N HIS A 761 25.38 6.72 -1.68
CA HIS A 761 26.55 5.90 -1.37
C HIS A 761 26.32 4.41 -1.66
N ARG A 762 25.25 4.05 -2.34
CA ARG A 762 24.98 2.65 -2.71
C ARG A 762 25.89 2.20 -3.83
N GLU A 763 26.33 0.96 -3.80
CA GLU A 763 26.95 0.30 -4.95
C GLU A 763 25.86 -0.09 -5.95
N LEU A 764 25.90 0.49 -7.14
CA LEU A 764 24.89 0.32 -8.18
C LEU A 764 25.50 -0.27 -9.45
N SER A 765 24.74 -1.03 -10.22
CA SER A 765 25.20 -1.61 -11.48
C SER A 765 24.26 -1.26 -12.65
N VAL A 766 23.00 -1.60 -12.56
CA VAL A 766 22.01 -1.44 -13.61
C VAL A 766 20.61 -1.31 -13.01
N VAL A 767 19.70 -0.65 -13.70
CA VAL A 767 18.29 -0.62 -13.37
C VAL A 767 17.60 -1.82 -14.03
N ILE A 768 16.97 -2.67 -13.25
CA ILE A 768 16.10 -3.74 -13.74
C ILE A 768 14.65 -3.25 -13.74
N GLU A 769 14.10 -3.00 -14.93
CA GLU A 769 12.71 -2.57 -15.09
C GLU A 769 11.75 -3.74 -14.80
N SER A 770 11.99 -4.90 -15.43
CA SER A 770 11.21 -6.11 -15.20
C SER A 770 12.02 -7.39 -15.36
N LEU A 771 11.60 -8.42 -14.64
CA LEU A 771 12.09 -9.79 -14.74
C LEU A 771 10.87 -10.70 -14.70
N THR A 772 10.52 -11.33 -15.83
CA THR A 772 9.30 -12.10 -15.99
C THR A 772 9.55 -13.42 -16.71
N ILE A 773 8.69 -14.42 -16.49
CA ILE A 773 8.64 -15.66 -17.27
C ILE A 773 7.45 -15.57 -18.23
N GLN A 774 7.71 -15.87 -19.51
CA GLN A 774 6.73 -15.89 -20.61
C GLN A 774 6.67 -17.27 -21.25
#